data_3271ae25cf9a37045710945acbbef1de
#
_entry.id   3271ae25cf9a37045710945acbbef1de
#
_cell.length_a   1.000
_cell.length_b   1.000
_cell.length_c   1.000
_cell.angle_alpha   90.00
_cell.angle_beta   90.00
_cell.angle_gamma   90.00
#
_symmetry.space_group_name_H-M   'P 1'
#
loop_
_entity.id
_entity.type
_entity.pdbx_description
1 polymer ?
#
loop_
_entity_poly.entity_id
_entity_poly.type
_entity_poly.pdbx_seq_one_letter_code
_entity_poly.pdbx_strand_id
1 'polypeptide(L)'
;MKRIFSIIITYTLLIFLMGGVGLITSSCTPEDQPGQQPGTEEPGGEEETPTVPGAPAAFSKFISTISKGENLDIPLQGEWNLLYKGFKAGDKITITMVNDASVTFTLTCTKADDETGAFFTIPTKFIGGNCKVVAEAGGRTTTGTCFVNIVDNFEVEKKSGYTTYGRVVDYDGNPVSGVTVSDGALVTKTDANGCYYLRSEKKNLFVFISTPKNYKVSIDRAVPQFFHRFKSTKSSIYELHNFVLAPEENTKHRLLVWSDTHLANRTDDKNQFKKYFKPDIEAEITKAKSEGVKLYAIGLGDLAWDEYWYKNDYSLKNYRADISDFDLTIYSSPGNHDNDPTIADDFLAAAGFRENLNPLYYSFNIGDIHYIMMDNTLFSNTGGNNVQDYKEGFTDDQMKWLKGDLANVQKGSTIIFGLHIPWTNRSQANGTFTYAMPATQRSEVESLLSDFKVHFISGHTHTNYTNVMNSKMMEHNIAGVCGTWWWTGYYSKNKCRLNGDGTPAGYKIFDINASDVKWQYKVMARDASYQFRAYDLRNSLITRDLYCPAKDNSKVSDAFFSEYANGYDKAANTTSTKKVLINVFDYDQDWKVEVTENGTKLSVNRIDGKDPLHTIHFNMGRMNSNSTSMTFPTGGTAHMFEVSTSQTTSSVVIKVTDRFGRVYEETMTRPRKLYDMSKEDKW
;
A
#
# COMPACT_ATOMS: atom_id res chain seq x y z
N MET A 1 11.35 -31.84 11.77
CA MET A 1 10.48 -30.73 11.37
C MET A 1 11.16 -29.78 10.35
N LYS A 2 11.95 -30.32 9.44
CA LYS A 2 12.62 -29.54 8.35
C LYS A 2 12.23 -30.06 6.95
N ARG A 3 11.05 -30.65 6.77
CA ARG A 3 10.65 -31.29 5.52
C ARG A 3 9.28 -30.87 4.96
N ILE A 4 8.62 -29.85 5.52
CA ILE A 4 7.29 -29.42 5.04
C ILE A 4 7.36 -28.13 4.20
N PHE A 5 8.39 -27.32 4.33
CA PHE A 5 8.55 -26.09 3.53
C PHE A 5 9.22 -26.29 2.15
N SER A 6 9.81 -27.47 1.90
CA SER A 6 10.52 -27.77 0.63
C SER A 6 9.61 -28.31 -0.49
N ILE A 7 8.33 -28.47 -0.27
CA ILE A 7 7.41 -29.11 -1.25
C ILE A 7 6.63 -28.08 -2.08
N ILE A 8 6.61 -26.82 -1.70
CA ILE A 8 5.87 -25.78 -2.45
C ILE A 8 6.65 -25.21 -3.64
N ILE A 9 7.98 -25.35 -3.67
CA ILE A 9 8.83 -24.77 -4.71
C ILE A 9 9.11 -25.70 -5.91
N THR A 10 8.80 -26.99 -5.82
CA THR A 10 9.25 -27.97 -6.84
C THR A 10 8.20 -28.36 -7.90
N TYR A 11 7.02 -27.77 -7.94
CA TYR A 11 5.96 -28.13 -8.89
C TYR A 11 5.70 -27.13 -10.04
N THR A 12 6.52 -26.13 -10.22
CA THR A 12 6.35 -25.18 -11.34
C THR A 12 7.26 -25.47 -12.55
N LEU A 13 8.03 -26.56 -12.53
CA LEU A 13 9.07 -26.81 -13.55
C LEU A 13 8.82 -28.04 -14.44
N LEU A 14 7.59 -28.39 -14.77
CA LEU A 14 7.38 -29.55 -15.67
C LEU A 14 6.17 -29.45 -16.61
N ILE A 15 6.00 -28.37 -17.36
CA ILE A 15 5.17 -28.39 -18.59
C ILE A 15 5.68 -27.32 -19.55
N PHE A 16 6.78 -27.57 -20.26
CA PHE A 16 7.03 -27.01 -21.59
C PHE A 16 8.18 -27.77 -22.27
N LEU A 17 7.86 -28.96 -22.75
CA LEU A 17 8.65 -29.64 -23.75
C LEU A 17 7.73 -30.57 -24.55
N MET A 18 7.26 -30.11 -25.67
CA MET A 18 7.05 -30.88 -26.90
C MET A 18 6.36 -30.01 -27.96
N GLY A 19 7.05 -29.88 -29.05
CA GLY A 19 6.37 -29.61 -30.33
C GLY A 19 7.00 -28.51 -31.20
N GLY A 20 7.85 -28.92 -32.10
CA GLY A 20 7.70 -28.56 -33.48
C GLY A 20 8.83 -27.77 -34.15
N VAL A 21 9.62 -28.51 -34.84
CA VAL A 21 10.69 -28.12 -35.79
C VAL A 21 10.16 -27.22 -36.91
N GLY A 22 10.96 -26.23 -37.31
CA GLY A 22 10.78 -25.47 -38.53
C GLY A 22 12.01 -24.62 -38.83
N LEU A 23 12.97 -25.19 -39.57
CA LEU A 23 14.15 -24.51 -40.14
C LEU A 23 13.72 -23.52 -41.22
N ILE A 24 14.25 -22.30 -41.21
CA ILE A 24 14.68 -21.62 -42.43
C ILE A 24 15.95 -20.80 -42.12
N THR A 25 17.00 -21.11 -42.85
CA THR A 25 18.31 -20.50 -42.88
C THR A 25 18.29 -19.23 -43.71
N SER A 26 18.95 -18.17 -43.28
CA SER A 26 19.62 -17.26 -44.21
C SER A 26 20.78 -16.55 -43.52
N SER A 27 21.94 -16.78 -44.04
CA SER A 27 23.24 -16.25 -43.67
C SER A 27 23.42 -14.82 -44.15
N CYS A 28 24.15 -13.99 -43.40
CA CYS A 28 25.16 -13.08 -43.94
C CYS A 28 26.19 -12.74 -42.87
N THR A 29 27.42 -12.96 -43.20
CA THR A 29 28.66 -12.80 -42.45
C THR A 29 29.13 -11.33 -42.40
N PRO A 30 30.08 -10.99 -41.49
CA PRO A 30 30.46 -9.63 -41.15
C PRO A 30 31.67 -9.13 -41.97
N GLU A 31 31.82 -7.83 -42.08
CA GLU A 31 33.05 -7.19 -42.54
C GLU A 31 33.72 -6.36 -41.45
N ASP A 32 35.05 -6.47 -41.45
CA ASP A 32 36.04 -5.98 -40.49
C ASP A 32 36.29 -4.47 -40.54
N GLN A 33 36.43 -3.85 -39.37
CA GLN A 33 37.52 -3.04 -38.80
C GLN A 33 38.01 -1.76 -39.55
N PRO A 34 38.68 -0.76 -38.93
CA PRO A 34 39.56 -0.82 -37.75
C PRO A 34 39.41 0.30 -36.69
N GLY A 35 40.03 0.02 -35.57
CA GLY A 35 40.04 0.71 -34.30
C GLY A 35 40.57 2.16 -34.26
N GLN A 36 40.14 2.83 -33.21
CA GLN A 36 40.85 3.95 -32.57
C GLN A 36 40.95 3.74 -31.06
N GLN A 37 42.14 3.93 -30.52
CA GLN A 37 42.46 3.89 -29.09
C GLN A 37 41.81 5.04 -28.34
N PRO A 38 41.51 4.87 -27.05
CA PRO A 38 40.98 5.94 -26.21
C PRO A 38 42.11 6.87 -25.78
N GLY A 39 41.93 8.14 -26.09
CA GLY A 39 42.74 9.23 -25.53
C GLY A 39 42.43 9.43 -24.10
N THR A 40 43.47 9.51 -23.27
CA THR A 40 43.46 9.95 -21.89
C THR A 40 43.06 11.43 -21.83
N GLU A 41 41.87 11.74 -21.38
CA GLU A 41 41.51 13.11 -20.93
C GLU A 41 41.61 13.20 -19.42
N GLU A 42 42.41 14.14 -18.96
CA GLU A 42 42.48 14.56 -17.55
C GLU A 42 41.14 15.19 -17.11
N PRO A 43 40.71 15.03 -15.84
CA PRO A 43 39.53 15.67 -15.35
C PRO A 43 39.78 17.16 -15.08
N GLY A 44 39.46 18.00 -16.04
CA GLY A 44 39.27 19.43 -15.81
C GLY A 44 38.06 19.64 -14.91
N GLY A 45 38.28 20.14 -13.70
CA GLY A 45 37.20 20.59 -12.83
C GLY A 45 36.56 21.83 -13.44
N GLU A 46 35.39 21.69 -14.04
CA GLU A 46 34.51 22.81 -14.30
C GLU A 46 33.83 23.21 -12.99
N GLU A 47 34.27 24.33 -12.39
CA GLU A 47 33.44 25.13 -11.50
C GLU A 47 32.18 25.49 -12.28
N GLU A 48 31.02 24.93 -11.91
CA GLU A 48 29.75 25.44 -12.38
C GLU A 48 29.60 26.88 -11.85
N THR A 49 29.88 27.84 -12.72
CA THR A 49 29.47 29.23 -12.53
C THR A 49 27.97 29.25 -12.31
N PRO A 50 27.44 30.04 -11.33
CA PRO A 50 26.02 30.20 -11.15
C PRO A 50 25.41 30.66 -12.47
N THR A 51 24.59 29.80 -13.09
CA THR A 51 23.89 30.12 -14.33
C THR A 51 22.99 31.33 -14.09
N VAL A 52 23.30 32.43 -14.69
CA VAL A 52 22.35 33.55 -14.89
C VAL A 52 21.07 32.92 -15.44
N PRO A 53 19.86 33.20 -14.92
CA PRO A 53 18.63 32.68 -15.47
C PRO A 53 18.64 32.89 -16.99
N GLY A 54 18.49 31.79 -17.74
CA GLY A 54 18.48 31.88 -19.22
C GLY A 54 17.33 32.77 -19.70
N ALA A 55 17.43 33.25 -20.94
CA ALA A 55 16.38 34.07 -21.54
C ALA A 55 15.01 33.39 -21.41
N PRO A 56 13.92 34.15 -21.09
CA PRO A 56 12.58 33.60 -20.88
C PRO A 56 12.12 32.72 -22.03
N ALA A 57 11.57 31.53 -21.71
CA ALA A 57 11.01 30.63 -22.69
C ALA A 57 9.79 31.26 -23.39
N ALA A 58 9.43 30.78 -24.58
CA ALA A 58 8.28 31.30 -25.30
C ALA A 58 6.96 31.07 -24.52
N PHE A 59 6.02 31.99 -24.61
CA PHE A 59 4.70 31.92 -23.96
C PHE A 59 3.93 30.63 -24.31
N SER A 60 4.05 30.16 -25.55
CA SER A 60 3.49 28.86 -25.99
C SER A 60 3.99 27.68 -25.15
N LYS A 61 5.21 27.75 -24.63
CA LYS A 61 5.76 26.72 -23.75
C LYS A 61 5.09 26.73 -22.37
N PHE A 62 4.82 27.92 -21.79
CA PHE A 62 4.05 28.04 -20.55
C PHE A 62 2.64 27.47 -20.70
N ILE A 63 1.94 27.82 -21.80
CA ILE A 63 0.62 27.25 -22.12
C ILE A 63 0.71 25.72 -22.21
N SER A 64 1.75 25.19 -22.88
CA SER A 64 1.97 23.75 -22.98
C SER A 64 2.23 23.10 -21.63
N THR A 65 3.02 23.71 -20.78
CA THR A 65 3.32 23.24 -19.42
C THR A 65 2.02 23.06 -18.61
N ILE A 66 1.18 24.10 -18.56
CA ILE A 66 -0.11 24.01 -17.85
C ILE A 66 -1.04 22.97 -18.47
N SER A 67 -1.18 22.98 -19.79
CA SER A 67 -2.08 22.05 -20.51
C SER A 67 -1.68 20.59 -20.36
N LYS A 68 -0.37 20.32 -20.22
CA LYS A 68 0.17 18.98 -20.00
C LYS A 68 0.20 18.55 -18.54
N GLY A 69 -0.13 19.43 -17.61
CA GLY A 69 -0.09 19.17 -16.19
C GLY A 69 1.31 19.01 -15.63
N GLU A 70 2.30 19.70 -16.21
CA GLU A 70 3.66 19.77 -15.70
C GLU A 70 3.69 20.54 -14.35
N ASN A 71 4.64 20.22 -13.47
CA ASN A 71 4.77 20.86 -12.17
C ASN A 71 5.09 22.33 -12.29
N LEU A 72 4.55 23.13 -11.36
CA LEU A 72 4.87 24.54 -11.22
C LEU A 72 5.55 24.77 -9.87
N ASP A 73 6.79 25.27 -9.89
CA ASP A 73 7.50 25.71 -8.69
C ASP A 73 7.17 27.19 -8.42
N ILE A 74 6.60 27.46 -7.23
CA ILE A 74 6.22 28.80 -6.78
C ILE A 74 6.98 29.08 -5.49
N PRO A 75 7.66 30.22 -5.35
CA PRO A 75 8.34 30.58 -4.11
C PRO A 75 7.33 30.71 -2.95
N LEU A 76 7.76 30.35 -1.74
CA LEU A 76 6.94 30.38 -0.53
C LEU A 76 6.31 31.76 -0.28
N GLN A 77 7.04 32.81 -0.54
CA GLN A 77 6.60 34.22 -0.38
C GLN A 77 7.46 35.15 -1.24
N GLY A 78 7.03 36.38 -1.33
CA GLY A 78 7.75 37.40 -2.05
C GLY A 78 7.33 37.51 -3.52
N GLU A 79 8.28 37.72 -4.41
CA GLU A 79 8.04 37.88 -5.83
C GLU A 79 8.39 36.58 -6.60
N TRP A 80 7.44 36.10 -7.38
CA TRP A 80 7.66 35.00 -8.30
C TRP A 80 8.03 35.51 -9.68
N ASN A 81 9.25 35.26 -10.11
CA ASN A 81 9.68 35.54 -11.47
C ASN A 81 9.41 34.31 -12.35
N LEU A 82 8.37 34.38 -13.16
CA LEU A 82 7.98 33.34 -14.12
C LEU A 82 8.70 33.59 -15.45
N LEU A 83 9.71 32.80 -15.75
CA LEU A 83 10.61 32.95 -16.90
C LEU A 83 9.95 32.60 -18.25
N TYR A 84 8.86 33.26 -18.59
CA TYR A 84 8.16 33.11 -19.87
C TYR A 84 7.82 34.48 -20.48
N LYS A 85 8.00 34.59 -21.79
CA LYS A 85 7.63 35.77 -22.58
C LYS A 85 6.13 35.85 -22.77
N GLY A 86 5.65 37.03 -23.12
CA GLY A 86 4.28 37.28 -23.59
C GLY A 86 3.26 37.59 -22.52
N PHE A 87 3.66 37.65 -21.24
CA PHE A 87 2.84 38.24 -20.19
C PHE A 87 2.91 39.75 -20.26
N LYS A 88 1.85 40.39 -19.73
CA LYS A 88 1.76 41.84 -19.54
C LYS A 88 1.32 42.14 -18.11
N ALA A 89 1.66 43.32 -17.63
CA ALA A 89 1.14 43.83 -16.35
C ALA A 89 -0.41 43.79 -16.36
N GLY A 90 -1.00 43.19 -15.33
CA GLY A 90 -2.43 42.94 -15.20
C GLY A 90 -2.90 41.53 -15.64
N ASP A 91 -2.06 40.75 -16.33
CA ASP A 91 -2.36 39.34 -16.64
C ASP A 91 -2.47 38.55 -15.33
N LYS A 92 -3.27 37.46 -15.35
CA LYS A 92 -3.64 36.73 -14.13
C LYS A 92 -3.36 35.23 -14.22
N ILE A 93 -2.99 34.66 -13.10
CA ILE A 93 -2.94 33.20 -12.89
C ILE A 93 -3.80 32.89 -11.66
N THR A 94 -4.88 32.16 -11.86
CA THR A 94 -5.75 31.69 -10.78
C THR A 94 -5.43 30.24 -10.47
N ILE A 95 -5.15 29.95 -9.19
CA ILE A 95 -4.78 28.64 -8.67
C ILE A 95 -5.85 28.21 -7.67
N THR A 96 -6.44 27.05 -7.90
CA THR A 96 -7.49 26.45 -7.05
C THR A 96 -7.12 25.02 -6.70
N MET A 97 -7.12 24.67 -5.43
CA MET A 97 -6.90 23.29 -5.00
C MET A 97 -7.98 22.37 -5.59
N VAL A 98 -7.58 21.26 -6.15
CA VAL A 98 -8.52 20.29 -6.77
C VAL A 98 -9.50 19.75 -5.72
N ASN A 99 -9.02 19.45 -4.52
CA ASN A 99 -9.80 18.82 -3.47
C ASN A 99 -10.45 19.81 -2.49
N ASP A 100 -10.13 21.09 -2.60
CA ASP A 100 -10.73 22.15 -1.78
C ASP A 100 -10.83 23.47 -2.57
N ALA A 101 -11.96 23.66 -3.24
CA ALA A 101 -12.21 24.85 -4.04
C ALA A 101 -12.25 26.16 -3.22
N SER A 102 -12.36 26.10 -1.89
CA SER A 102 -12.27 27.27 -1.03
C SER A 102 -10.84 27.82 -0.96
N VAL A 103 -9.84 26.99 -1.23
CA VAL A 103 -8.44 27.38 -1.34
C VAL A 103 -8.18 27.80 -2.79
N THR A 104 -8.53 29.06 -3.08
CA THR A 104 -8.35 29.71 -4.39
C THR A 104 -7.70 31.06 -4.19
N PHE A 105 -6.73 31.37 -5.04
CA PHE A 105 -6.15 32.71 -5.08
C PHE A 105 -5.72 33.09 -6.50
N THR A 106 -5.71 34.39 -6.78
CA THR A 106 -5.32 34.93 -8.08
C THR A 106 -4.04 35.72 -7.94
N LEU A 107 -3.04 35.36 -8.71
CA LEU A 107 -1.80 36.08 -8.88
C LEU A 107 -1.97 37.06 -10.02
N THR A 108 -1.65 38.35 -9.80
CA THR A 108 -1.67 39.36 -10.84
C THR A 108 -0.25 39.73 -11.23
N CYS A 109 0.04 39.72 -12.52
CA CYS A 109 1.33 40.12 -13.05
C CYS A 109 1.56 41.61 -12.73
N THR A 110 2.62 41.91 -12.00
CA THR A 110 2.97 43.29 -11.58
C THR A 110 3.80 43.99 -12.64
N LYS A 111 4.71 43.26 -13.27
CA LYS A 111 5.54 43.71 -14.39
C LYS A 111 5.96 42.54 -15.25
N ALA A 112 6.20 42.76 -16.52
CA ALA A 112 6.73 41.75 -17.42
C ALA A 112 7.49 42.38 -18.58
N ASP A 113 8.52 41.69 -19.03
CA ASP A 113 9.24 41.98 -20.27
C ASP A 113 9.77 40.65 -20.87
N ASP A 114 10.20 40.71 -22.13
CA ASP A 114 10.67 39.55 -22.87
C ASP A 114 12.10 39.10 -22.52
N GLU A 115 12.83 39.89 -21.72
CA GLU A 115 14.19 39.55 -21.27
C GLU A 115 14.21 38.93 -19.88
N THR A 116 13.37 39.42 -18.97
CA THR A 116 13.38 39.06 -17.56
C THR A 116 12.17 38.19 -17.16
N GLY A 117 11.14 38.07 -18.00
CA GLY A 117 9.92 37.30 -17.73
C GLY A 117 8.85 38.10 -17.00
N ALA A 118 7.93 37.41 -16.36
CA ALA A 118 6.77 37.97 -15.66
C ALA A 118 6.92 37.82 -14.15
N PHE A 119 6.51 38.87 -13.43
CA PHE A 119 6.64 38.92 -11.96
C PHE A 119 5.27 38.99 -11.30
N PHE A 120 5.08 38.18 -10.27
CA PHE A 120 3.84 38.03 -9.52
C PHE A 120 4.12 38.11 -8.02
N THR A 121 3.28 38.77 -7.25
CA THR A 121 3.35 38.74 -5.79
C THR A 121 2.67 37.48 -5.26
N ILE A 122 3.36 36.71 -4.41
CA ILE A 122 2.87 35.45 -3.87
C ILE A 122 2.12 35.68 -2.57
N PRO A 123 0.89 35.13 -2.41
CA PRO A 123 0.20 35.13 -1.14
C PRO A 123 0.91 34.23 -0.15
N THR A 124 0.82 34.57 1.15
CA THR A 124 1.26 33.70 2.23
C THR A 124 0.25 32.55 2.48
N LYS A 125 0.67 31.53 3.21
CA LYS A 125 -0.21 30.43 3.69
C LYS A 125 -0.74 29.49 2.61
N PHE A 126 0.12 29.11 1.67
CA PHE A 126 -0.18 28.11 0.67
C PHE A 126 0.88 26.99 0.70
N ILE A 127 0.42 25.72 0.80
CA ILE A 127 1.34 24.59 0.87
C ILE A 127 1.62 23.93 -0.51
N GLY A 128 0.80 24.26 -1.52
CA GLY A 128 0.86 23.57 -2.79
C GLY A 128 0.04 22.27 -2.79
N GLY A 129 0.15 21.52 -3.88
CA GLY A 129 -0.58 20.28 -4.14
C GLY A 129 -1.17 20.25 -5.55
N ASN A 130 -2.11 19.34 -5.81
CA ASN A 130 -2.80 19.28 -7.08
C ASN A 130 -3.78 20.44 -7.24
N CYS A 131 -3.52 21.29 -8.21
CA CYS A 131 -4.26 22.51 -8.44
C CYS A 131 -4.80 22.59 -9.87
N LYS A 132 -6.02 23.09 -10.01
CA LYS A 132 -6.50 23.65 -11.25
C LYS A 132 -5.85 25.02 -11.41
N VAL A 133 -5.14 25.21 -12.50
CA VAL A 133 -4.47 26.48 -12.84
C VAL A 133 -5.15 27.06 -14.07
N VAL A 134 -5.58 28.31 -13.96
CA VAL A 134 -6.15 29.09 -15.07
C VAL A 134 -5.24 30.29 -15.27
N ALA A 135 -4.59 30.38 -16.43
CA ALA A 135 -3.77 31.52 -16.82
C ALA A 135 -4.51 32.38 -17.86
N GLU A 136 -4.73 33.64 -17.55
CA GLU A 136 -5.26 34.68 -18.44
C GLU A 136 -4.14 35.59 -18.80
N ALA A 137 -3.52 35.39 -19.95
CA ALA A 137 -2.32 36.13 -20.33
C ALA A 137 -2.21 36.32 -21.86
N GLY A 138 -1.73 37.45 -22.27
CA GLY A 138 -1.55 37.79 -23.69
C GLY A 138 -2.82 37.65 -24.53
N GLY A 139 -3.99 37.94 -23.94
CA GLY A 139 -5.30 37.78 -24.60
C GLY A 139 -5.76 36.31 -24.79
N ARG A 140 -5.13 35.36 -24.13
CA ARG A 140 -5.47 33.93 -24.17
C ARG A 140 -5.80 33.42 -22.77
N THR A 141 -6.70 32.44 -22.69
CA THR A 141 -6.99 31.69 -21.48
C THR A 141 -6.56 30.24 -21.68
N THR A 142 -5.80 29.73 -20.72
CA THR A 142 -5.36 28.33 -20.68
C THR A 142 -5.71 27.74 -19.34
N THR A 143 -6.18 26.51 -19.34
CA THR A 143 -6.53 25.79 -18.11
C THR A 143 -5.84 24.44 -18.11
N GLY A 144 -5.33 24.03 -16.97
CA GLY A 144 -4.78 22.68 -16.74
C GLY A 144 -4.83 22.31 -15.26
N THR A 145 -4.54 21.06 -14.97
CA THR A 145 -4.33 20.55 -13.60
C THR A 145 -2.85 20.27 -13.43
N CYS A 146 -2.21 21.00 -12.52
CA CYS A 146 -0.77 20.91 -12.27
C CYS A 146 -0.52 20.59 -10.79
N PHE A 147 0.57 19.89 -10.48
CA PHE A 147 1.10 19.91 -9.13
C PHE A 147 1.83 21.25 -8.92
N VAL A 148 1.35 22.03 -7.97
CA VAL A 148 1.99 23.27 -7.56
C VAL A 148 2.86 22.98 -6.35
N ASN A 149 4.16 23.09 -6.53
CA ASN A 149 5.17 22.90 -5.50
C ASN A 149 5.55 24.27 -4.91
N ILE A 150 5.46 24.39 -3.59
CA ILE A 150 5.92 25.61 -2.90
C ILE A 150 7.37 25.42 -2.49
N VAL A 151 8.24 26.30 -2.97
CA VAL A 151 9.68 26.24 -2.79
C VAL A 151 10.15 27.33 -1.83
N ASP A 152 10.80 26.94 -0.75
CA ASP A 152 11.57 27.88 0.07
C ASP A 152 12.92 28.14 -0.61
N ASN A 153 13.08 29.33 -1.18
CA ASN A 153 14.31 29.74 -1.89
C ASN A 153 15.41 30.26 -0.93
N PHE A 154 15.28 30.03 0.37
CA PHE A 154 16.29 30.43 1.33
C PHE A 154 17.60 29.68 1.09
N GLU A 155 18.68 30.42 0.91
CA GLU A 155 20.02 29.86 0.78
C GLU A 155 20.58 29.51 2.15
N VAL A 156 20.80 28.22 2.38
CA VAL A 156 21.46 27.70 3.57
C VAL A 156 22.98 27.69 3.33
N GLU A 157 23.75 28.18 4.31
CA GLU A 157 25.21 28.21 4.22
C GLU A 157 25.79 26.79 4.06
N LYS A 158 26.69 26.62 3.10
CA LYS A 158 27.37 25.36 2.86
C LYS A 158 28.41 25.07 3.95
N LYS A 159 28.39 23.86 4.50
CA LYS A 159 29.43 23.39 5.45
C LYS A 159 30.29 22.33 4.78
N SER A 160 31.61 22.46 4.92
CA SER A 160 32.57 21.51 4.33
C SER A 160 32.27 20.06 4.73
N GLY A 161 32.17 19.17 3.74
CA GLY A 161 31.88 17.75 3.91
C GLY A 161 30.39 17.41 4.14
N TYR A 162 29.48 18.39 4.24
CA TYR A 162 28.04 18.17 4.33
C TYR A 162 27.38 18.46 2.97
N THR A 163 27.32 17.45 2.13
CA THR A 163 26.91 17.60 0.73
C THR A 163 25.40 17.56 0.51
N THR A 164 24.63 17.16 1.53
CA THR A 164 23.17 17.27 1.56
C THR A 164 22.76 18.15 2.72
N TYR A 165 22.08 19.22 2.45
CA TYR A 165 21.71 20.22 3.44
C TYR A 165 20.44 20.93 3.01
N GLY A 166 19.80 21.63 3.94
CA GLY A 166 18.58 22.37 3.65
C GLY A 166 17.93 22.95 4.88
N ARG A 167 16.71 23.40 4.70
CA ARG A 167 15.90 24.03 5.73
C ARG A 167 14.48 23.45 5.71
N VAL A 168 13.88 23.30 6.90
CA VAL A 168 12.47 22.97 7.07
C VAL A 168 11.76 24.17 7.66
N VAL A 169 10.71 24.65 6.98
CA VAL A 169 9.91 25.81 7.39
C VAL A 169 8.42 25.47 7.34
N ASP A 170 7.61 26.25 8.08
CA ASP A 170 6.17 26.24 7.84
C ASP A 170 5.79 27.13 6.63
N TYR A 171 4.50 27.13 6.25
CA TYR A 171 4.03 27.94 5.11
C TYR A 171 4.04 29.45 5.38
N ASP A 172 4.28 29.90 6.59
CA ASP A 172 4.52 31.30 6.95
C ASP A 172 6.03 31.67 6.89
N GLY A 173 6.90 30.69 6.58
CA GLY A 173 8.36 30.85 6.49
C GLY A 173 9.07 30.72 7.84
N ASN A 174 8.36 30.37 8.92
CA ASN A 174 8.97 30.16 10.23
C ASN A 174 9.76 28.85 10.26
N PRO A 175 10.95 28.82 10.86
CA PRO A 175 11.75 27.61 10.97
C PRO A 175 11.07 26.56 11.84
N VAL A 176 11.08 25.30 11.38
CA VAL A 176 10.60 24.14 12.17
C VAL A 176 11.82 23.38 12.68
N SER A 177 12.11 23.51 13.97
CA SER A 177 13.26 22.86 14.61
C SER A 177 12.93 21.45 15.09
N GLY A 178 13.97 20.60 15.22
CA GLY A 178 13.84 19.23 15.75
C GLY A 178 13.24 18.23 14.77
N VAL A 179 13.00 18.59 13.52
CA VAL A 179 12.52 17.68 12.48
C VAL A 179 13.62 16.66 12.15
N THR A 180 13.29 15.39 12.22
CA THR A 180 14.19 14.30 11.81
C THR A 180 14.31 14.29 10.29
N VAL A 181 15.57 14.30 9.79
CA VAL A 181 15.90 14.26 8.35
C VAL A 181 16.86 13.13 8.08
N SER A 182 16.68 12.43 6.97
CA SER A 182 17.51 11.29 6.61
C SER A 182 17.74 11.19 5.10
N ASP A 183 18.84 10.50 4.73
CA ASP A 183 19.13 10.04 3.37
C ASP A 183 18.87 8.53 3.18
N GLY A 184 18.20 7.91 4.15
CA GLY A 184 17.96 6.47 4.20
C GLY A 184 19.03 5.64 4.90
N ALA A 185 20.18 6.24 5.30
CA ALA A 185 21.22 5.61 6.10
C ALA A 185 21.62 6.45 7.31
N LEU A 186 21.81 7.74 7.08
CA LEU A 186 22.15 8.72 8.12
C LEU A 186 20.89 9.46 8.58
N VAL A 187 20.87 9.82 9.85
CA VAL A 187 19.78 10.58 10.46
C VAL A 187 20.35 11.81 11.17
N THR A 188 19.70 12.96 10.99
CA THR A 188 20.00 14.21 11.66
C THR A 188 18.72 14.93 12.07
N LYS A 189 18.85 16.09 12.73
CA LYS A 189 17.71 16.96 13.06
C LYS A 189 17.95 18.37 12.60
N THR A 190 16.85 19.09 12.32
CA THR A 190 16.90 20.53 12.11
C THR A 190 17.26 21.26 13.39
N ASP A 191 18.08 22.31 13.27
CA ASP A 191 18.46 23.23 14.34
C ASP A 191 17.37 24.29 14.63
N ALA A 192 17.66 25.26 15.50
CA ALA A 192 16.73 26.35 15.85
C ALA A 192 16.32 27.22 14.66
N ASN A 193 17.13 27.26 13.60
CA ASN A 193 16.85 27.99 12.36
C ASN A 193 16.17 27.10 11.30
N GLY A 194 15.78 25.87 11.67
CA GLY A 194 15.22 24.89 10.75
C GLY A 194 16.25 24.23 9.84
N CYS A 195 17.55 24.53 9.97
CA CYS A 195 18.60 24.04 9.08
C CYS A 195 19.08 22.64 9.47
N TYR A 196 19.43 21.82 8.47
CA TYR A 196 19.98 20.48 8.65
C TYR A 196 21.16 20.23 7.71
N TYR A 197 22.01 19.27 8.08
CA TYR A 197 23.22 18.91 7.34
C TYR A 197 23.48 17.41 7.44
N LEU A 198 23.74 16.75 6.29
CA LEU A 198 24.08 15.35 6.16
C LEU A 198 25.35 15.16 5.31
N ARG A 199 26.21 14.24 5.71
CA ARG A 199 27.36 13.73 4.92
C ARG A 199 26.89 12.56 4.09
N SER A 200 25.96 12.80 3.18
CA SER A 200 25.25 11.76 2.45
C SER A 200 26.13 11.09 1.39
N GLU A 201 26.06 9.78 1.31
CA GLU A 201 26.62 9.00 0.20
C GLU A 201 25.63 8.89 -0.97
N LYS A 202 24.39 9.40 -0.82
CA LYS A 202 23.32 9.44 -1.82
C LYS A 202 22.91 8.08 -2.41
N LYS A 203 23.25 6.99 -1.76
CA LYS A 203 22.97 5.62 -2.23
C LYS A 203 21.49 5.33 -2.37
N ASN A 204 20.66 5.84 -1.44
CA ASN A 204 19.22 5.58 -1.41
C ASN A 204 18.39 6.56 -2.27
N LEU A 205 19.06 7.43 -3.03
CA LEU A 205 18.50 8.35 -4.02
C LEU A 205 17.60 9.47 -3.48
N PHE A 206 17.34 9.53 -2.18
CA PHE A 206 16.43 10.50 -1.57
C PHE A 206 17.03 11.15 -0.32
N VAL A 207 16.61 12.38 -0.08
CA VAL A 207 16.55 12.96 1.26
C VAL A 207 15.09 13.13 1.65
N PHE A 208 14.74 12.77 2.88
CA PHE A 208 13.38 12.82 3.37
C PHE A 208 13.31 13.26 4.83
N ILE A 209 12.16 13.77 5.21
CA ILE A 209 11.84 14.17 6.59
C ILE A 209 10.87 13.17 7.22
N SER A 210 11.03 12.91 8.52
CA SER A 210 9.94 12.36 9.33
C SER A 210 8.99 13.52 9.63
N THR A 211 7.88 13.62 8.89
CA THR A 211 6.91 14.71 9.09
C THR A 211 6.57 14.84 10.56
N PRO A 212 6.78 16.00 11.20
CA PRO A 212 6.53 16.15 12.63
C PRO A 212 5.03 16.17 12.94
N LYS A 213 4.65 15.82 14.17
CA LYS A 213 3.26 15.92 14.62
C LYS A 213 2.74 17.36 14.45
N ASN A 214 1.45 17.49 14.22
CA ASN A 214 0.76 18.78 13.97
C ASN A 214 1.20 19.51 12.69
N TYR A 215 1.81 18.78 11.77
CA TYR A 215 2.14 19.27 10.44
C TYR A 215 1.72 18.26 9.37
N LYS A 216 1.57 18.76 8.15
CA LYS A 216 1.42 17.98 6.93
C LYS A 216 2.33 18.50 5.83
N VAL A 217 2.60 17.66 4.85
CA VAL A 217 3.27 17.99 3.59
C VAL A 217 2.24 18.16 2.46
N SER A 218 2.65 18.75 1.34
CA SER A 218 1.84 18.75 0.12
C SER A 218 1.62 17.32 -0.40
N ILE A 219 0.57 17.14 -1.21
CA ILE A 219 0.17 15.83 -1.71
C ILE A 219 0.11 15.88 -3.24
N ASP A 220 0.91 15.06 -3.92
CA ASP A 220 0.85 14.87 -5.37
C ASP A 220 0.07 13.59 -5.69
N ARG A 221 -1.18 13.73 -6.16
CA ARG A 221 -2.01 12.58 -6.57
C ARG A 221 -2.00 11.47 -5.51
N ALA A 222 -2.49 11.78 -4.32
CA ALA A 222 -2.53 10.94 -3.13
C ALA A 222 -1.17 10.65 -2.45
N VAL A 223 -0.02 10.90 -3.08
CA VAL A 223 1.31 10.62 -2.53
C VAL A 223 1.85 11.84 -1.75
N PRO A 224 2.15 11.71 -0.45
CA PRO A 224 2.69 12.79 0.37
C PRO A 224 4.14 13.13 -0.03
N GLN A 225 4.46 14.42 -0.12
CA GLN A 225 5.73 14.93 -0.60
C GLN A 225 6.68 15.26 0.57
N PHE A 226 7.02 14.27 1.37
CA PHE A 226 7.96 14.40 2.49
C PHE A 226 9.42 14.12 2.09
N PHE A 227 9.71 13.96 0.81
CA PHE A 227 11.01 13.58 0.27
C PHE A 227 11.37 14.37 -0.99
N HIS A 228 12.66 14.50 -1.23
CA HIS A 228 13.23 14.98 -2.49
C HIS A 228 14.19 13.94 -3.05
N ARG A 229 14.14 13.76 -4.38
CA ARG A 229 15.12 12.93 -5.07
C ARG A 229 16.40 13.71 -5.28
N PHE A 230 17.57 13.09 -5.05
CA PHE A 230 18.85 13.69 -5.42
C PHE A 230 18.93 13.87 -6.95
N LYS A 231 19.48 15.03 -7.35
CA LYS A 231 19.76 15.33 -8.77
C LYS A 231 21.01 14.59 -9.24
N SER A 232 21.94 14.29 -8.32
CA SER A 232 23.18 13.58 -8.57
C SER A 232 23.40 12.47 -7.55
N THR A 233 23.86 11.32 -8.00
CA THR A 233 24.30 10.21 -7.15
C THR A 233 25.75 10.38 -6.64
N LYS A 234 26.47 11.42 -7.10
CA LYS A 234 27.84 11.69 -6.67
C LYS A 234 27.81 12.34 -5.26
N SER A 235 28.42 11.68 -4.29
CA SER A 235 28.48 12.17 -2.89
C SER A 235 29.25 13.49 -2.73
N SER A 236 30.09 13.89 -3.69
CA SER A 236 30.82 15.14 -3.67
C SER A 236 30.00 16.37 -4.10
N ILE A 237 28.86 16.18 -4.74
CA ILE A 237 28.02 17.29 -5.22
C ILE A 237 27.16 17.80 -4.07
N TYR A 238 27.18 19.12 -3.86
CA TYR A 238 26.37 19.79 -2.85
C TYR A 238 24.96 20.04 -3.37
N GLU A 239 23.95 19.57 -2.64
CA GLU A 239 22.55 19.77 -2.99
C GLU A 239 21.74 20.35 -1.83
N LEU A 240 21.05 21.46 -2.10
CA LEU A 240 20.10 22.12 -1.21
C LEU A 240 18.72 21.51 -1.39
N HIS A 241 18.10 21.06 -0.31
CA HIS A 241 16.74 20.52 -0.29
C HIS A 241 15.96 21.14 0.86
N ASN A 242 15.11 22.10 0.56
CA ASN A 242 14.24 22.76 1.54
C ASN A 242 12.86 22.08 1.55
N PHE A 243 12.21 22.03 2.72
CA PHE A 243 10.87 21.48 2.91
C PHE A 243 9.93 22.54 3.47
N VAL A 244 8.71 22.58 2.95
CA VAL A 244 7.64 23.43 3.42
C VAL A 244 6.52 22.61 4.01
N LEU A 245 6.11 22.93 5.24
CA LEU A 245 5.08 22.24 5.99
C LEU A 245 3.88 23.14 6.24
N ALA A 246 2.67 22.57 6.31
CA ALA A 246 1.51 23.30 6.83
C ALA A 246 1.12 22.77 8.21
N PRO A 247 0.79 23.66 9.18
CA PRO A 247 0.21 23.23 10.43
C PRO A 247 -1.10 22.45 10.21
N GLU A 248 -1.27 21.36 10.94
CA GLU A 248 -2.47 20.54 10.91
C GLU A 248 -2.72 19.90 12.26
N GLU A 249 -3.86 20.20 12.89
CA GLU A 249 -4.29 19.46 14.08
C GLU A 249 -4.70 18.05 13.66
N ASN A 250 -3.93 17.05 14.11
CA ASN A 250 -4.09 15.65 13.71
C ASN A 250 -3.94 14.66 14.88
N THR A 251 -4.06 15.13 16.12
CA THR A 251 -4.04 14.28 17.34
C THR A 251 -5.14 13.21 17.29
N LYS A 252 -6.34 13.61 16.82
CA LYS A 252 -7.43 12.68 16.53
C LYS A 252 -7.50 12.46 15.03
N HIS A 253 -7.27 11.21 14.61
CA HIS A 253 -7.30 10.85 13.21
C HIS A 253 -7.78 9.42 13.01
N ARG A 254 -8.14 9.11 11.76
CA ARG A 254 -8.47 7.78 11.30
C ARG A 254 -7.45 7.33 10.26
N LEU A 255 -7.05 6.06 10.32
CA LEU A 255 -6.15 5.46 9.36
C LEU A 255 -6.85 4.26 8.70
N LEU A 256 -6.88 4.25 7.37
CA LEU A 256 -7.26 3.08 6.58
C LEU A 256 -6.00 2.31 6.21
N VAL A 257 -6.00 1.00 6.45
CA VAL A 257 -4.86 0.16 6.08
C VAL A 257 -5.34 -0.98 5.20
N TRP A 258 -4.80 -1.06 4.00
CA TRP A 258 -5.06 -2.14 3.07
C TRP A 258 -3.77 -2.77 2.54
N SER A 259 -3.87 -3.95 1.96
CA SER A 259 -2.76 -4.68 1.37
C SER A 259 -3.22 -5.45 0.13
N ASP A 260 -2.26 -5.88 -0.66
CA ASP A 260 -2.47 -6.89 -1.71
C ASP A 260 -3.59 -6.51 -2.68
N THR A 261 -3.47 -5.36 -3.34
CA THR A 261 -4.42 -4.98 -4.39
C THR A 261 -4.20 -5.76 -5.67
N HIS A 262 -2.95 -6.19 -5.96
CA HIS A 262 -2.57 -7.01 -7.11
C HIS A 262 -3.26 -6.58 -8.41
N LEU A 263 -3.28 -5.29 -8.70
CA LEU A 263 -3.82 -4.80 -9.96
C LEU A 263 -2.88 -5.16 -11.11
N ALA A 264 -3.42 -5.73 -12.16
CA ALA A 264 -2.64 -6.29 -13.26
C ALA A 264 -3.33 -6.20 -14.63
N ASN A 265 -4.47 -5.50 -14.72
CA ASN A 265 -5.32 -5.46 -15.90
C ASN A 265 -5.69 -6.88 -16.39
N ARG A 266 -6.10 -7.76 -15.45
CA ARG A 266 -6.49 -9.14 -15.72
C ARG A 266 -7.65 -9.59 -14.81
N THR A 267 -8.37 -10.62 -15.21
CA THR A 267 -9.41 -11.26 -14.41
C THR A 267 -10.46 -10.28 -13.87
N ASP A 268 -10.76 -9.25 -14.65
CA ASP A 268 -11.71 -8.18 -14.29
C ASP A 268 -11.31 -7.36 -13.04
N ASP A 269 -10.04 -7.41 -12.63
CA ASP A 269 -9.49 -6.79 -11.43
C ASP A 269 -9.75 -5.27 -11.37
N LYS A 270 -9.44 -4.55 -12.44
CA LYS A 270 -9.65 -3.09 -12.54
C LYS A 270 -11.12 -2.71 -12.42
N ASN A 271 -12.03 -3.47 -13.05
CA ASN A 271 -13.45 -3.21 -12.93
C ASN A 271 -13.95 -3.51 -11.51
N GLN A 272 -13.48 -4.60 -10.91
CA GLN A 272 -13.79 -4.94 -9.53
C GLN A 272 -13.26 -3.88 -8.55
N PHE A 273 -12.03 -3.41 -8.72
CA PHE A 273 -11.44 -2.33 -7.93
C PHE A 273 -12.27 -1.03 -8.06
N LYS A 274 -12.57 -0.59 -9.28
CA LYS A 274 -13.38 0.61 -9.56
C LYS A 274 -14.81 0.52 -9.04
N LYS A 275 -15.41 -0.68 -9.10
CA LYS A 275 -16.83 -0.86 -8.76
C LYS A 275 -17.07 -1.04 -7.26
N TYR A 276 -16.10 -1.57 -6.53
CA TYR A 276 -16.32 -1.98 -5.14
C TYR A 276 -15.34 -1.34 -4.15
N PHE A 277 -14.04 -1.31 -4.45
CA PHE A 277 -13.06 -0.73 -3.54
C PHE A 277 -13.10 0.80 -3.56
N LYS A 278 -13.03 1.39 -4.75
CA LYS A 278 -13.01 2.85 -4.89
C LYS A 278 -14.21 3.53 -4.21
N PRO A 279 -15.46 3.16 -4.51
CA PRO A 279 -16.62 3.80 -3.87
C PRO A 279 -16.67 3.59 -2.35
N ASP A 280 -16.11 2.49 -1.85
CA ASP A 280 -16.06 2.21 -0.41
C ASP A 280 -15.06 3.14 0.29
N ILE A 281 -13.90 3.37 -0.30
CA ILE A 281 -12.91 4.36 0.20
C ILE A 281 -13.46 5.78 0.10
N GLU A 282 -14.13 6.14 -0.99
CA GLU A 282 -14.79 7.46 -1.17
C GLU A 282 -15.88 7.69 -0.11
N ALA A 283 -16.60 6.64 0.28
CA ALA A 283 -17.58 6.71 1.36
C ALA A 283 -16.89 6.96 2.73
N GLU A 284 -15.75 6.32 3.01
CA GLU A 284 -14.99 6.58 4.24
C GLU A 284 -14.38 8.00 4.24
N ILE A 285 -13.91 8.50 3.09
CA ILE A 285 -13.46 9.91 2.95
C ILE A 285 -14.61 10.87 3.28
N THR A 286 -15.78 10.63 2.70
CA THR A 286 -16.98 11.46 2.93
C THR A 286 -17.40 11.42 4.40
N LYS A 287 -17.40 10.23 5.00
CA LYS A 287 -17.73 10.03 6.41
C LYS A 287 -16.76 10.77 7.32
N ALA A 288 -15.45 10.61 7.12
CA ALA A 288 -14.43 11.28 7.93
C ALA A 288 -14.57 12.82 7.85
N LYS A 289 -14.83 13.37 6.66
CA LYS A 289 -15.11 14.80 6.47
C LYS A 289 -16.34 15.25 7.25
N SER A 290 -17.43 14.48 7.21
CA SER A 290 -18.67 14.81 7.93
C SER A 290 -18.50 14.75 9.45
N GLU A 291 -17.61 13.89 9.94
CA GLU A 291 -17.26 13.73 11.36
C GLU A 291 -16.17 14.73 11.82
N GLY A 292 -15.57 15.50 10.89
CA GLY A 292 -14.46 16.41 11.18
C GLY A 292 -13.19 15.69 11.62
N VAL A 293 -13.00 14.43 11.20
CA VAL A 293 -11.84 13.59 11.53
C VAL A 293 -10.87 13.59 10.34
N LYS A 294 -9.58 13.79 10.62
CA LYS A 294 -8.54 13.66 9.60
C LYS A 294 -8.40 12.20 9.19
N LEU A 295 -8.30 11.95 7.89
CA LEU A 295 -8.19 10.62 7.31
C LEU A 295 -6.88 10.45 6.56
N TYR A 296 -6.21 9.35 6.83
CA TYR A 296 -4.98 8.92 6.16
C TYR A 296 -5.11 7.47 5.74
N ALA A 297 -4.23 7.03 4.84
CA ALA A 297 -4.18 5.62 4.46
C ALA A 297 -2.75 5.10 4.34
N ILE A 298 -2.63 3.77 4.50
CA ILE A 298 -1.41 3.00 4.23
C ILE A 298 -1.75 1.84 3.29
N GLY A 299 -0.98 1.72 2.19
CA GLY A 299 -0.95 0.56 1.32
C GLY A 299 0.28 -0.30 1.61
N LEU A 300 0.07 -1.54 2.05
CA LEU A 300 1.11 -2.44 2.57
C LEU A 300 1.69 -3.38 1.51
N GLY A 301 2.00 -2.89 0.32
CA GLY A 301 2.66 -3.68 -0.72
C GLY A 301 1.73 -4.58 -1.55
N ASP A 302 2.35 -5.22 -2.54
CA ASP A 302 1.69 -5.98 -3.59
C ASP A 302 0.58 -5.16 -4.26
N LEU A 303 0.95 -3.92 -4.61
CA LEU A 303 0.05 -2.92 -5.15
C LEU A 303 -0.30 -3.23 -6.61
N ALA A 304 0.72 -3.63 -7.38
CA ALA A 304 0.58 -4.18 -8.73
C ALA A 304 1.06 -5.65 -8.73
N TRP A 305 0.97 -6.30 -9.88
CA TRP A 305 1.46 -7.67 -10.01
C TRP A 305 2.50 -7.76 -11.12
N ASP A 306 3.77 -7.88 -10.73
CA ASP A 306 4.96 -7.86 -11.59
C ASP A 306 4.91 -8.84 -12.76
N GLU A 307 4.34 -10.05 -12.60
CA GLU A 307 4.17 -11.03 -13.68
C GLU A 307 3.46 -10.44 -14.91
N TYR A 308 2.67 -9.36 -14.71
CA TYR A 308 1.86 -8.74 -15.74
C TYR A 308 2.32 -7.34 -16.16
N TRP A 309 3.39 -6.79 -15.56
CA TRP A 309 3.86 -5.44 -15.89
C TRP A 309 4.08 -5.25 -17.38
N TYR A 310 4.76 -6.19 -18.01
CA TYR A 310 5.05 -6.15 -19.44
C TYR A 310 3.99 -6.82 -20.30
N LYS A 311 3.37 -7.88 -19.79
CA LYS A 311 2.38 -8.67 -20.53
C LYS A 311 1.05 -7.94 -20.73
N ASN A 312 0.62 -7.19 -19.74
CA ASN A 312 -0.66 -6.47 -19.75
C ASN A 312 -0.47 -4.95 -19.73
N ASP A 313 0.76 -4.47 -19.85
CA ASP A 313 1.12 -3.04 -19.75
C ASP A 313 0.53 -2.38 -18.49
N TYR A 314 0.71 -3.03 -17.35
CA TYR A 314 0.22 -2.56 -16.06
C TYR A 314 1.27 -2.69 -14.97
N SER A 315 1.77 -1.55 -14.50
CA SER A 315 2.80 -1.45 -13.45
C SER A 315 2.40 -0.47 -12.36
N LEU A 316 3.30 -0.16 -11.45
CA LEU A 316 3.10 0.82 -10.37
C LEU A 316 2.74 2.23 -10.86
N LYS A 317 3.17 2.61 -12.06
CA LYS A 317 2.73 3.85 -12.72
C LYS A 317 1.21 3.85 -12.95
N ASN A 318 0.65 2.72 -13.37
CA ASN A 318 -0.78 2.56 -13.60
C ASN A 318 -1.55 2.50 -12.28
N TYR A 319 -1.01 1.81 -11.27
CA TYR A 319 -1.56 1.79 -9.91
C TYR A 319 -1.67 3.22 -9.34
N ARG A 320 -0.58 4.00 -9.42
CA ARG A 320 -0.61 5.40 -9.01
C ARG A 320 -1.71 6.20 -9.71
N ALA A 321 -1.90 5.98 -11.01
CA ALA A 321 -2.97 6.63 -11.75
C ALA A 321 -4.38 6.20 -11.26
N ASP A 322 -4.56 4.91 -10.93
CA ASP A 322 -5.84 4.38 -10.45
C ASP A 322 -6.22 4.88 -9.04
N ILE A 323 -5.25 5.33 -8.22
CA ILE A 323 -5.49 5.92 -6.87
C ILE A 323 -5.41 7.46 -6.85
N SER A 324 -5.03 8.09 -7.96
CA SER A 324 -4.66 9.53 -8.01
C SER A 324 -5.81 10.49 -7.73
N ASP A 325 -7.04 10.06 -7.87
CA ASP A 325 -8.25 10.85 -7.65
C ASP A 325 -8.85 10.70 -6.23
N PHE A 326 -8.25 9.88 -5.38
CA PHE A 326 -8.61 9.87 -3.96
C PHE A 326 -8.21 11.18 -3.27
N ASP A 327 -9.16 11.83 -2.62
CA ASP A 327 -8.89 12.96 -1.71
C ASP A 327 -8.37 12.44 -0.36
N LEU A 328 -7.20 11.82 -0.40
CA LEU A 328 -6.62 11.06 0.70
C LEU A 328 -5.09 11.09 0.61
N THR A 329 -4.43 11.19 1.75
CA THR A 329 -2.98 10.96 1.84
C THR A 329 -2.70 9.48 1.99
N ILE A 330 -1.97 8.89 1.03
CA ILE A 330 -1.66 7.46 1.01
C ILE A 330 -0.15 7.27 1.13
N TYR A 331 0.27 6.68 2.25
CA TYR A 331 1.63 6.18 2.45
C TYR A 331 1.71 4.75 1.92
N SER A 332 2.83 4.37 1.32
CA SER A 332 2.96 3.03 0.73
C SER A 332 4.26 2.36 1.16
N SER A 333 4.23 1.04 1.38
CA SER A 333 5.42 0.19 1.40
C SER A 333 5.45 -0.72 0.18
N PRO A 334 6.62 -1.16 -0.32
CA PRO A 334 6.68 -2.16 -1.38
C PRO A 334 6.33 -3.55 -0.84
N GLY A 335 5.81 -4.41 -1.73
CA GLY A 335 5.68 -5.84 -1.55
C GLY A 335 6.58 -6.62 -2.52
N ASN A 336 6.57 -7.94 -2.43
CA ASN A 336 7.40 -8.76 -3.31
C ASN A 336 6.97 -8.69 -4.79
N HIS A 337 5.71 -8.35 -5.07
CA HIS A 337 5.20 -8.14 -6.43
C HIS A 337 5.34 -6.70 -6.96
N ASP A 338 5.98 -5.81 -6.20
CA ASP A 338 6.23 -4.42 -6.61
C ASP A 338 7.66 -4.18 -7.13
N ASN A 339 8.37 -5.26 -7.46
CA ASN A 339 9.70 -5.27 -8.02
C ASN A 339 9.70 -5.67 -9.50
N ASP A 340 10.62 -5.12 -10.29
CA ASP A 340 10.76 -5.47 -11.70
C ASP A 340 11.29 -6.91 -11.85
N PRO A 341 10.49 -7.85 -12.40
CA PRO A 341 10.86 -9.25 -12.48
C PRO A 341 11.99 -9.53 -13.47
N THR A 342 12.39 -8.54 -14.25
CA THR A 342 13.49 -8.67 -15.23
C THR A 342 14.86 -8.28 -14.66
N ILE A 343 14.88 -7.70 -13.44
CA ILE A 343 16.09 -7.17 -12.80
C ILE A 343 16.45 -8.03 -11.59
N ALA A 344 17.70 -8.47 -11.52
CA ALA A 344 18.18 -9.36 -10.46
C ALA A 344 18.60 -8.65 -9.17
N ASP A 345 18.96 -7.39 -9.28
CA ASP A 345 19.42 -6.58 -8.14
C ASP A 345 18.23 -6.00 -7.36
N ASP A 346 18.19 -6.21 -6.07
CA ASP A 346 17.14 -5.79 -5.15
C ASP A 346 16.83 -4.28 -5.26
N PHE A 347 17.88 -3.47 -5.17
CA PHE A 347 17.71 -2.02 -5.22
C PHE A 347 17.23 -1.54 -6.60
N LEU A 348 17.76 -2.09 -7.67
CA LEU A 348 17.37 -1.70 -9.05
C LEU A 348 15.97 -2.21 -9.39
N ALA A 349 15.58 -3.40 -8.95
CA ALA A 349 14.25 -3.95 -9.19
C ALA A 349 13.13 -3.08 -8.60
N ALA A 350 13.38 -2.45 -7.46
CA ALA A 350 12.44 -1.54 -6.80
C ALA A 350 12.40 -0.12 -7.42
N ALA A 351 13.03 0.12 -8.57
CA ALA A 351 13.05 1.44 -9.20
C ALA A 351 11.64 1.96 -9.52
N GLY A 352 10.77 1.09 -10.05
CA GLY A 352 9.38 1.43 -10.36
C GLY A 352 8.59 1.95 -9.15
N PHE A 353 8.81 1.39 -7.97
CA PHE A 353 8.20 1.86 -6.73
C PHE A 353 8.71 3.27 -6.36
N ARG A 354 10.03 3.45 -6.33
CA ARG A 354 10.66 4.73 -6.00
C ARG A 354 10.32 5.85 -6.98
N GLU A 355 10.07 5.53 -8.23
CA GLU A 355 9.74 6.52 -9.26
C GLU A 355 8.29 6.99 -9.20
N ASN A 356 7.39 6.12 -8.79
CA ASN A 356 5.96 6.40 -8.84
C ASN A 356 5.34 6.71 -7.48
N LEU A 357 5.94 6.27 -6.37
CA LEU A 357 5.37 6.41 -5.03
C LEU A 357 6.30 7.20 -4.10
N ASN A 358 7.12 6.53 -3.31
CA ASN A 358 7.94 7.15 -2.25
C ASN A 358 9.22 6.34 -2.01
N PRO A 359 10.13 6.77 -1.11
CA PRO A 359 11.23 5.93 -0.65
C PRO A 359 10.74 4.57 -0.14
N LEU A 360 11.57 3.53 -0.23
CA LEU A 360 11.20 2.16 0.15
C LEU A 360 10.90 2.03 1.64
N TYR A 361 11.58 2.83 2.47
CA TYR A 361 11.39 2.88 3.91
C TYR A 361 11.55 4.32 4.43
N TYR A 362 10.80 4.66 5.44
CA TYR A 362 10.73 6.02 6.00
C TYR A 362 9.89 6.03 7.27
N SER A 363 9.86 7.18 7.96
CA SER A 363 8.97 7.42 9.09
C SER A 363 8.21 8.75 8.95
N PHE A 364 7.13 8.88 9.70
CA PHE A 364 6.34 10.10 9.82
C PHE A 364 5.54 10.08 11.12
N ASN A 365 5.05 11.24 11.54
CA ASN A 365 4.17 11.32 12.72
C ASN A 365 2.82 11.89 12.31
N ILE A 366 1.74 11.28 12.83
CA ILE A 366 0.40 11.84 12.81
C ILE A 366 -0.08 11.88 14.26
N GLY A 367 -0.34 13.08 14.78
CA GLY A 367 -0.59 13.26 16.21
C GLY A 367 0.55 12.71 17.07
N ASP A 368 0.20 11.91 18.07
CA ASP A 368 1.17 11.33 19.00
C ASP A 368 1.66 9.94 18.59
N ILE A 369 1.30 9.47 17.40
CA ILE A 369 1.74 8.18 16.87
C ILE A 369 2.94 8.39 15.95
N HIS A 370 3.97 7.57 16.15
CA HIS A 370 5.09 7.46 15.23
C HIS A 370 4.86 6.30 14.26
N TYR A 371 4.90 6.56 12.98
CA TYR A 371 4.72 5.57 11.91
C TYR A 371 6.07 5.25 11.30
N ILE A 372 6.37 3.97 11.16
CA ILE A 372 7.57 3.47 10.50
C ILE A 372 7.12 2.56 9.37
N MET A 373 7.57 2.81 8.16
CA MET A 373 7.36 1.94 7.01
C MET A 373 8.69 1.32 6.62
N MET A 374 8.74 -0.02 6.54
CA MET A 374 9.94 -0.77 6.20
C MET A 374 9.71 -1.64 4.97
N ASP A 375 10.74 -1.77 4.16
CA ASP A 375 10.82 -2.78 3.11
C ASP A 375 11.48 -4.04 3.68
N ASN A 376 10.71 -5.08 3.87
CA ASN A 376 11.21 -6.35 4.37
C ASN A 376 11.30 -7.45 3.32
N THR A 377 11.31 -7.05 2.05
CA THR A 377 11.47 -7.94 0.90
C THR A 377 12.87 -7.78 0.31
N LEU A 378 13.78 -8.68 0.60
CA LEU A 378 15.08 -8.75 -0.07
C LEU A 378 14.90 -9.52 -1.38
N PHE A 379 14.61 -8.81 -2.44
CA PHE A 379 14.29 -9.39 -3.75
C PHE A 379 15.54 -9.90 -4.45
N SER A 380 15.42 -11.03 -5.15
CA SER A 380 16.43 -11.53 -6.05
C SER A 380 15.80 -12.26 -7.23
N ASN A 381 16.30 -12.03 -8.42
CA ASN A 381 15.88 -12.77 -9.62
C ASN A 381 17.08 -13.51 -10.20
N THR A 382 17.58 -14.51 -9.48
CA THR A 382 18.79 -15.25 -9.84
C THR A 382 18.61 -16.16 -11.04
N GLY A 383 17.37 -16.48 -11.43
CA GLY A 383 17.06 -17.37 -12.55
C GLY A 383 16.95 -16.70 -13.92
N GLY A 384 16.89 -15.36 -14.00
CA GLY A 384 16.81 -14.62 -15.27
C GLY A 384 15.55 -14.87 -16.11
N ASN A 385 14.55 -15.58 -15.61
CA ASN A 385 13.36 -16.04 -16.33
C ASN A 385 12.04 -15.69 -15.65
N ASN A 386 11.90 -14.47 -15.12
CA ASN A 386 10.70 -14.04 -14.39
C ASN A 386 10.37 -14.95 -13.19
N VAL A 387 11.36 -15.58 -12.61
CA VAL A 387 11.21 -16.34 -11.35
C VAL A 387 11.45 -15.39 -10.23
N GLN A 388 10.38 -14.94 -9.60
CA GLN A 388 10.50 -14.20 -8.35
C GLN A 388 11.16 -15.08 -7.30
N ASP A 389 12.24 -14.57 -6.75
CA ASP A 389 12.83 -15.09 -5.54
C ASP A 389 13.06 -13.92 -4.57
N TYR A 390 12.74 -14.10 -3.32
CA TYR A 390 12.96 -13.11 -2.29
C TYR A 390 13.18 -13.79 -0.94
N LYS A 391 13.74 -13.03 -0.01
CA LYS A 391 13.88 -13.44 1.39
C LYS A 391 13.34 -12.35 2.29
N GLU A 392 12.79 -12.76 3.40
CA GLU A 392 12.39 -11.85 4.46
C GLU A 392 13.64 -11.25 5.13
N GLY A 393 13.66 -9.93 5.32
CA GLY A 393 14.78 -9.28 6.00
C GLY A 393 14.88 -7.80 5.68
N PHE A 394 15.87 -7.16 6.28
CA PHE A 394 16.21 -5.76 6.08
C PHE A 394 17.65 -5.63 5.63
N THR A 395 17.97 -4.62 4.84
CA THR A 395 19.34 -4.27 4.49
C THR A 395 20.06 -3.62 5.69
N ASP A 396 21.40 -3.60 5.67
CA ASP A 396 22.19 -2.94 6.70
C ASP A 396 21.89 -1.44 6.80
N ASP A 397 21.63 -0.77 5.68
CA ASP A 397 21.25 0.65 5.65
C ASP A 397 19.90 0.87 6.32
N GLN A 398 18.91 0.02 6.09
CA GLN A 398 17.62 0.06 6.78
C GLN A 398 17.77 -0.09 8.29
N MET A 399 18.58 -1.07 8.74
CA MET A 399 18.81 -1.30 10.17
C MET A 399 19.56 -0.13 10.82
N LYS A 400 20.52 0.47 10.12
CA LYS A 400 21.24 1.66 10.57
C LYS A 400 20.29 2.87 10.67
N TRP A 401 19.46 3.07 9.65
CA TRP A 401 18.46 4.13 9.64
C TRP A 401 17.44 3.96 10.76
N LEU A 402 16.88 2.77 10.95
CA LEU A 402 15.90 2.47 12.00
C LEU A 402 16.43 2.82 13.40
N LYS A 403 17.70 2.46 13.70
CA LYS A 403 18.36 2.85 14.96
C LYS A 403 18.44 4.35 15.11
N GLY A 404 18.82 5.05 14.04
CA GLY A 404 18.93 6.52 14.03
C GLY A 404 17.58 7.20 14.20
N ASP A 405 16.55 6.70 13.57
CA ASP A 405 15.18 7.22 13.66
C ASP A 405 14.62 7.04 15.07
N LEU A 406 14.60 5.81 15.59
CA LEU A 406 14.11 5.47 16.93
C LEU A 406 14.84 6.19 18.06
N ALA A 407 16.11 6.54 17.89
CA ALA A 407 16.85 7.36 18.85
C ALA A 407 16.26 8.77 19.02
N ASN A 408 15.41 9.21 18.09
CA ASN A 408 14.73 10.50 18.10
C ASN A 408 13.26 10.42 18.54
N VAL A 409 12.75 9.22 18.79
CA VAL A 409 11.37 8.99 19.23
C VAL A 409 11.32 8.94 20.77
N GLN A 410 10.32 9.60 21.34
CA GLN A 410 10.13 9.59 22.80
C GLN A 410 9.80 8.16 23.28
N LYS A 411 10.57 7.66 24.26
CA LYS A 411 10.28 6.37 24.88
C LYS A 411 8.87 6.32 25.48
N GLY A 412 8.22 5.18 25.35
CA GLY A 412 6.82 5.00 25.76
C GLY A 412 5.79 5.41 24.73
N SER A 413 6.20 6.01 23.60
CA SER A 413 5.29 6.33 22.50
C SER A 413 4.67 5.07 21.88
N THR A 414 3.55 5.26 21.22
CA THR A 414 2.94 4.23 20.37
C THR A 414 3.52 4.32 18.97
N ILE A 415 3.93 3.17 18.42
CA ILE A 415 4.47 3.03 17.08
C ILE A 415 3.52 2.15 16.25
N ILE A 416 3.19 2.58 15.04
CA ILE A 416 2.63 1.73 14.00
C ILE A 416 3.75 1.39 13.02
N PHE A 417 4.12 0.10 12.98
CA PHE A 417 5.25 -0.42 12.22
C PHE A 417 4.73 -1.20 11.00
N GLY A 418 4.79 -0.60 9.83
CA GLY A 418 4.28 -1.15 8.58
C GLY A 418 5.35 -1.90 7.80
N LEU A 419 4.99 -3.06 7.29
CA LEU A 419 5.80 -3.91 6.42
C LEU A 419 4.88 -4.76 5.53
N HIS A 420 5.40 -5.37 4.49
CA HIS A 420 4.59 -6.23 3.63
C HIS A 420 4.53 -7.66 4.16
N ILE A 421 5.67 -8.34 4.27
CA ILE A 421 5.74 -9.70 4.80
C ILE A 421 5.52 -9.67 6.31
N PRO A 422 4.63 -10.51 6.86
CA PRO A 422 4.26 -10.44 8.27
C PRO A 422 5.44 -10.72 9.21
N TRP A 423 5.34 -10.14 10.43
CA TRP A 423 6.28 -10.39 11.52
C TRP A 423 6.12 -11.79 12.09
N THR A 424 4.86 -12.21 12.25
CA THR A 424 4.47 -13.53 12.74
C THR A 424 3.67 -14.30 11.71
N ASN A 425 3.76 -15.61 11.73
CA ASN A 425 2.84 -16.46 10.99
C ASN A 425 1.48 -16.52 11.69
N ARG A 426 0.45 -16.87 10.95
CA ARG A 426 -0.89 -17.11 11.43
C ARG A 426 -0.89 -18.02 12.67
N SER A 427 -1.64 -17.65 13.71
CA SER A 427 -1.80 -18.50 14.90
C SER A 427 -2.63 -19.75 14.60
N GLN A 428 -2.41 -20.78 15.41
CA GLN A 428 -3.26 -21.97 15.49
C GLN A 428 -4.43 -21.75 16.46
N ALA A 429 -5.42 -22.64 16.48
CA ALA A 429 -6.56 -22.55 17.37
C ALA A 429 -6.19 -22.53 18.86
N ASN A 430 -5.07 -23.12 19.25
CA ASN A 430 -4.52 -23.07 20.62
C ASN A 430 -3.83 -21.73 20.96
N GLY A 431 -3.78 -20.76 20.01
CA GLY A 431 -3.16 -19.47 20.20
C GLY A 431 -1.64 -19.43 19.95
N THR A 432 -1.01 -20.56 19.62
CA THR A 432 0.44 -20.56 19.29
C THR A 432 0.69 -20.05 17.87
N PHE A 433 1.78 -19.34 17.67
CA PHE A 433 2.24 -18.88 16.37
C PHE A 433 3.77 -18.97 16.26
N THR A 434 4.28 -18.88 15.07
CA THR A 434 5.72 -18.79 14.77
C THR A 434 6.03 -17.44 14.15
N TYR A 435 7.29 -17.14 13.91
CA TYR A 435 7.74 -15.90 13.30
C TYR A 435 8.14 -16.14 11.83
N ALA A 436 7.83 -15.18 10.98
CA ALA A 436 8.27 -15.20 9.59
C ALA A 436 9.68 -14.61 9.45
N MET A 437 9.95 -13.50 10.15
CA MET A 437 11.24 -12.81 10.07
C MET A 437 12.43 -13.63 10.62
N PRO A 438 13.64 -13.48 10.01
CA PRO A 438 14.86 -14.14 10.49
C PRO A 438 15.18 -13.81 11.95
N ALA A 439 15.52 -14.81 12.75
CA ALA A 439 15.63 -14.70 14.20
C ALA A 439 16.60 -13.59 14.67
N THR A 440 17.73 -13.41 13.97
CA THR A 440 18.73 -12.40 14.34
C THR A 440 18.20 -11.00 14.18
N GLN A 441 17.69 -10.64 12.99
CA GLN A 441 17.13 -9.30 12.73
C GLN A 441 15.88 -9.04 13.57
N ARG A 442 15.04 -10.07 13.75
CA ARG A 442 13.88 -9.99 14.61
C ARG A 442 14.27 -9.59 16.04
N SER A 443 15.23 -10.30 16.65
CA SER A 443 15.67 -10.01 18.01
C SER A 443 16.26 -8.61 18.14
N GLU A 444 16.97 -8.14 17.14
CA GLU A 444 17.53 -6.80 17.10
C GLU A 444 16.42 -5.74 17.04
N VAL A 445 15.47 -5.88 16.14
CA VAL A 445 14.33 -4.94 15.98
C VAL A 445 13.45 -4.95 17.23
N GLU A 446 13.09 -6.13 17.77
CA GLU A 446 12.29 -6.23 19.01
C GLU A 446 13.01 -5.58 20.20
N SER A 447 14.34 -5.68 20.26
CA SER A 447 15.15 -4.97 21.27
C SER A 447 15.08 -3.46 21.12
N LEU A 448 15.21 -2.94 19.90
CA LEU A 448 15.06 -1.50 19.59
C LEU A 448 13.66 -0.98 19.93
N LEU A 449 12.63 -1.80 19.75
CA LEU A 449 11.23 -1.45 19.98
C LEU A 449 10.76 -1.72 21.43
N SER A 450 11.60 -2.28 22.31
CA SER A 450 11.19 -2.73 23.65
C SER A 450 10.67 -1.63 24.58
N ASP A 451 11.05 -0.39 24.35
CA ASP A 451 10.58 0.78 25.11
C ASP A 451 9.25 1.36 24.61
N PHE A 452 8.66 0.84 23.52
CA PHE A 452 7.50 1.37 22.84
C PHE A 452 6.28 0.44 22.94
N LYS A 453 5.09 0.96 22.66
CA LYS A 453 3.90 0.17 22.33
C LYS A 453 3.83 0.03 20.81
N VAL A 454 3.81 -1.18 20.29
CA VAL A 454 3.97 -1.42 18.86
C VAL A 454 2.79 -2.19 18.28
N HIS A 455 2.22 -1.62 17.23
CA HIS A 455 1.30 -2.28 16.33
C HIS A 455 2.04 -2.56 15.01
N PHE A 456 2.45 -3.81 14.77
CA PHE A 456 2.87 -4.23 13.45
C PHE A 456 1.63 -4.32 12.56
N ILE A 457 1.73 -3.80 11.35
CA ILE A 457 0.72 -3.93 10.31
C ILE A 457 1.35 -4.57 9.07
N SER A 458 0.76 -5.62 8.54
CA SER A 458 1.32 -6.43 7.45
C SER A 458 0.24 -6.96 6.51
N GLY A 459 0.65 -7.53 5.36
CA GLY A 459 -0.20 -8.13 4.34
C GLY A 459 0.33 -9.48 3.86
N HIS A 460 0.53 -9.60 2.52
CA HIS A 460 1.22 -10.72 1.85
C HIS A 460 0.49 -12.07 1.86
N THR A 461 -0.11 -12.45 2.98
CA THR A 461 -0.64 -13.81 3.16
C THR A 461 -2.02 -14.02 2.56
N HIS A 462 -2.72 -12.96 2.15
CA HIS A 462 -4.13 -12.99 1.74
C HIS A 462 -5.01 -13.73 2.77
N THR A 463 -4.73 -13.48 4.05
CA THR A 463 -5.51 -13.96 5.19
C THR A 463 -5.60 -12.86 6.24
N ASN A 464 -6.59 -12.88 7.11
CA ASN A 464 -6.71 -11.90 8.18
C ASN A 464 -6.45 -12.56 9.54
N TYR A 465 -5.56 -11.97 10.32
CA TYR A 465 -5.34 -12.39 11.72
C TYR A 465 -4.72 -11.28 12.55
N THR A 466 -4.97 -11.34 13.85
CA THR A 466 -4.32 -10.48 14.83
C THR A 466 -3.63 -11.36 15.88
N ASN A 467 -2.32 -11.22 16.02
CA ASN A 467 -1.51 -11.92 17.01
C ASN A 467 -1.06 -10.96 18.12
N VAL A 468 -1.42 -11.25 19.36
CA VAL A 468 -0.91 -10.55 20.53
C VAL A 468 0.38 -11.21 20.95
N MET A 469 1.52 -10.56 20.68
CA MET A 469 2.86 -11.11 20.93
C MET A 469 3.25 -11.00 22.40
N ASN A 470 2.95 -9.85 23.01
CA ASN A 470 3.16 -9.58 24.43
C ASN A 470 2.32 -8.36 24.85
N SER A 471 2.50 -7.85 26.09
CA SER A 471 1.75 -6.70 26.60
C SER A 471 1.98 -5.37 25.88
N LYS A 472 3.03 -5.28 25.05
CA LYS A 472 3.40 -4.05 24.33
C LYS A 472 3.33 -4.21 22.81
N MET A 473 3.37 -5.42 22.29
CA MET A 473 3.51 -5.70 20.86
C MET A 473 2.40 -6.60 20.35
N MET A 474 1.80 -6.22 19.25
CA MET A 474 0.84 -7.03 18.51
C MET A 474 1.02 -6.84 17.01
N GLU A 475 0.55 -7.82 16.24
CA GLU A 475 0.52 -7.72 14.79
C GLU A 475 -0.89 -7.85 14.25
N HIS A 476 -1.17 -7.03 13.25
CA HIS A 476 -2.36 -7.05 12.42
C HIS A 476 -1.95 -7.44 11.00
N ASN A 477 -2.11 -8.69 10.63
CA ASN A 477 -2.00 -9.10 9.23
C ASN A 477 -3.35 -8.88 8.56
N ILE A 478 -3.35 -8.11 7.47
CA ILE A 478 -4.56 -7.60 6.84
C ILE A 478 -4.84 -8.41 5.58
N ALA A 479 -6.06 -8.90 5.47
CA ALA A 479 -6.52 -9.64 4.30
C ALA A 479 -6.40 -8.81 3.01
N GLY A 480 -6.06 -9.47 1.91
CA GLY A 480 -5.89 -8.83 0.62
C GLY A 480 -7.18 -8.19 0.08
N VAL A 481 -7.07 -6.97 -0.43
CA VAL A 481 -8.16 -6.28 -1.15
C VAL A 481 -8.59 -7.09 -2.38
N CYS A 482 -7.65 -7.76 -3.02
CA CYS A 482 -7.94 -8.64 -4.15
C CYS A 482 -8.62 -9.96 -3.75
N GLY A 483 -8.75 -10.25 -2.44
CA GLY A 483 -9.10 -11.59 -1.98
C GLY A 483 -8.09 -12.61 -2.49
N THR A 484 -8.54 -13.67 -3.14
CA THR A 484 -7.68 -14.62 -3.84
C THR A 484 -7.46 -14.11 -5.28
N TRP A 485 -6.57 -13.10 -5.46
CA TRP A 485 -6.19 -12.50 -6.76
C TRP A 485 -7.37 -12.15 -7.68
N TRP A 486 -8.46 -11.60 -7.13
CA TRP A 486 -9.71 -11.26 -7.83
C TRP A 486 -10.45 -12.47 -8.42
N TRP A 487 -9.93 -13.68 -8.31
CA TRP A 487 -10.50 -14.86 -8.93
C TRP A 487 -11.84 -15.28 -8.35
N THR A 488 -12.05 -15.13 -7.04
CA THR A 488 -13.35 -15.47 -6.44
C THR A 488 -14.48 -14.63 -7.02
N GLY A 489 -14.28 -13.34 -7.19
CA GLY A 489 -15.23 -12.47 -7.88
C GLY A 489 -15.38 -12.79 -9.37
N TYR A 490 -14.29 -13.17 -10.03
CA TYR A 490 -14.30 -13.57 -11.44
C TYR A 490 -15.06 -14.87 -11.68
N TYR A 491 -14.82 -15.92 -10.90
CA TYR A 491 -15.51 -17.21 -11.05
C TYR A 491 -16.98 -17.13 -10.64
N SER A 492 -17.29 -16.46 -9.56
CA SER A 492 -18.66 -16.32 -9.08
C SER A 492 -19.51 -15.35 -9.88
N LYS A 493 -18.89 -14.50 -10.71
CA LYS A 493 -19.56 -13.41 -11.46
C LYS A 493 -20.38 -12.44 -10.58
N ASN A 494 -20.03 -12.36 -9.30
CA ASN A 494 -20.72 -11.56 -8.31
C ASN A 494 -19.76 -10.69 -7.48
N LYS A 495 -20.27 -10.08 -6.43
CA LYS A 495 -19.52 -9.18 -5.53
C LYS A 495 -18.61 -9.89 -4.54
N CYS A 496 -18.57 -11.23 -4.55
CA CYS A 496 -17.81 -12.03 -3.58
C CYS A 496 -16.32 -12.02 -3.90
N ARG A 497 -15.55 -11.41 -3.02
CA ARG A 497 -14.11 -11.55 -3.02
C ARG A 497 -13.73 -12.13 -1.67
N LEU A 498 -13.17 -13.33 -1.68
CA LEU A 498 -12.79 -14.05 -0.49
C LEU A 498 -11.28 -14.27 -0.49
N ASN A 499 -10.69 -14.10 0.65
CA ASN A 499 -9.34 -14.54 0.95
C ASN A 499 -9.32 -16.04 1.25
N GLY A 500 -8.16 -16.68 1.21
CA GLY A 500 -8.02 -18.12 1.37
C GLY A 500 -8.56 -18.69 2.68
N ASP A 501 -8.65 -17.90 3.72
CA ASP A 501 -9.23 -18.20 5.03
C ASP A 501 -10.75 -17.96 5.14
N GLY A 502 -11.37 -17.52 4.04
CA GLY A 502 -12.78 -17.17 3.97
C GLY A 502 -13.11 -15.76 4.46
N THR A 503 -12.15 -15.00 4.94
CA THR A 503 -12.36 -13.56 5.23
C THR A 503 -12.71 -12.83 3.93
N PRO A 504 -13.82 -12.09 3.88
CA PRO A 504 -14.10 -11.27 2.72
C PRO A 504 -13.04 -10.20 2.52
N ALA A 505 -12.75 -9.85 1.27
CA ALA A 505 -11.83 -8.77 0.94
C ALA A 505 -12.25 -7.45 1.61
N GLY A 506 -11.27 -6.71 2.09
CA GLY A 506 -11.54 -5.49 2.85
C GLY A 506 -10.25 -4.80 3.27
N TYR A 507 -10.35 -4.02 4.31
CA TYR A 507 -9.25 -3.26 4.91
C TYR A 507 -9.51 -3.06 6.40
N LYS A 508 -8.49 -2.61 7.14
CA LYS A 508 -8.63 -2.32 8.56
C LYS A 508 -8.71 -0.82 8.79
N ILE A 509 -9.63 -0.39 9.62
CA ILE A 509 -9.79 0.99 10.07
C ILE A 509 -9.20 1.10 11.47
N PHE A 510 -8.29 2.04 11.66
CA PHE A 510 -7.77 2.41 12.97
C PHE A 510 -8.32 3.79 13.34
N ASP A 511 -9.07 3.87 14.43
CA ASP A 511 -9.49 5.12 15.06
C ASP A 511 -8.50 5.46 16.17
N ILE A 512 -7.82 6.58 16.02
CA ILE A 512 -6.71 6.99 16.88
C ILE A 512 -7.04 8.31 17.56
N ASN A 513 -6.82 8.36 18.88
CA ASN A 513 -6.95 9.57 19.66
C ASN A 513 -5.76 9.65 20.63
N ALA A 514 -4.87 10.57 20.38
CA ALA A 514 -3.55 10.63 21.00
C ALA A 514 -2.82 9.29 20.90
N SER A 515 -2.53 8.60 21.99
CA SER A 515 -1.89 7.28 22.02
C SER A 515 -2.87 6.09 22.09
N ASP A 516 -4.18 6.35 22.13
CA ASP A 516 -5.22 5.29 22.16
C ASP A 516 -5.52 4.85 20.73
N VAL A 517 -5.33 3.56 20.45
CA VAL A 517 -5.49 2.95 19.13
C VAL A 517 -6.58 1.91 19.21
N LYS A 518 -7.67 2.13 18.48
CA LYS A 518 -8.76 1.17 18.29
C LYS A 518 -8.87 0.78 16.84
N TRP A 519 -9.27 -0.43 16.54
CA TRP A 519 -9.38 -0.91 15.17
C TRP A 519 -10.63 -1.73 14.91
N GLN A 520 -10.95 -1.89 13.66
CA GLN A 520 -12.01 -2.75 13.16
C GLN A 520 -11.72 -3.15 11.72
N TYR A 521 -11.94 -4.40 11.39
CA TYR A 521 -11.93 -4.84 10.00
C TYR A 521 -13.18 -4.34 9.29
N LYS A 522 -13.02 -3.80 8.10
CA LYS A 522 -14.10 -3.32 7.23
C LYS A 522 -14.15 -4.16 5.97
N VAL A 523 -15.19 -4.97 5.85
CA VAL A 523 -15.45 -5.71 4.62
C VAL A 523 -15.85 -4.76 3.51
N MET A 524 -15.20 -4.86 2.37
CA MET A 524 -15.45 -4.02 1.19
C MET A 524 -16.94 -4.05 0.78
N ALA A 525 -17.51 -2.89 0.51
CA ALA A 525 -18.90 -2.69 0.15
C ALA A 525 -19.93 -3.25 1.16
N ARG A 526 -19.54 -3.33 2.44
CA ARG A 526 -20.41 -3.76 3.55
C ARG A 526 -20.40 -2.76 4.70
N ASP A 527 -21.39 -2.86 5.56
CA ASP A 527 -21.39 -2.14 6.83
C ASP A 527 -20.30 -2.68 7.75
N ALA A 528 -19.71 -1.81 8.57
CA ALA A 528 -18.64 -2.16 9.49
C ALA A 528 -19.08 -3.14 10.59
N SER A 529 -20.37 -3.34 10.80
CA SER A 529 -20.92 -4.34 11.73
C SER A 529 -20.82 -5.78 11.21
N TYR A 530 -20.50 -5.98 9.93
CA TYR A 530 -20.35 -7.32 9.35
C TYR A 530 -18.98 -7.92 9.72
N GLN A 531 -18.90 -8.57 10.90
CA GLN A 531 -17.65 -9.05 11.48
C GLN A 531 -17.52 -10.57 11.50
N PHE A 532 -18.59 -11.30 11.19
CA PHE A 532 -18.54 -12.75 11.13
C PHE A 532 -19.54 -13.31 10.13
N ARG A 533 -19.34 -14.56 9.76
CA ARG A 533 -20.27 -15.36 8.93
C ARG A 533 -20.51 -16.70 9.60
N ALA A 534 -21.77 -17.12 9.63
CA ALA A 534 -22.15 -18.40 10.20
C ALA A 534 -22.72 -19.35 9.14
N TYR A 535 -22.39 -20.63 9.25
CA TYR A 535 -22.81 -21.71 8.35
C TYR A 535 -23.57 -22.78 9.08
N ASP A 536 -24.72 -23.19 8.53
CA ASP A 536 -25.39 -24.44 8.90
C ASP A 536 -24.71 -25.58 8.16
N LEU A 537 -23.83 -26.33 8.81
CA LEU A 537 -23.07 -27.39 8.16
C LEU A 537 -23.95 -28.53 7.60
N ARG A 538 -25.19 -28.66 8.07
CA ARG A 538 -26.17 -29.57 7.49
C ARG A 538 -26.42 -29.28 6.00
N ASN A 539 -26.35 -28.03 5.59
CA ASN A 539 -26.64 -27.60 4.23
C ASN A 539 -25.38 -27.17 3.46
N SER A 540 -24.21 -27.59 3.91
CA SER A 540 -22.91 -27.25 3.29
C SER A 540 -22.36 -28.36 2.39
N LEU A 541 -23.22 -29.31 1.94
CA LEU A 541 -22.79 -30.39 1.07
C LEU A 541 -22.35 -29.86 -0.31
N ILE A 542 -21.10 -30.15 -0.65
CA ILE A 542 -20.52 -29.81 -1.94
C ILE A 542 -20.59 -31.05 -2.85
N THR A 543 -21.34 -30.94 -3.95
CA THR A 543 -21.40 -31.96 -4.97
C THR A 543 -20.88 -31.44 -6.31
N ARG A 544 -20.40 -32.35 -7.15
CA ARG A 544 -19.94 -32.04 -8.49
C ARG A 544 -21.03 -31.41 -9.33
N ASP A 545 -22.20 -32.00 -9.34
CA ASP A 545 -23.34 -31.59 -10.18
C ASP A 545 -23.80 -30.15 -9.85
N LEU A 546 -23.69 -29.77 -8.56
CA LEU A 546 -24.11 -28.44 -8.12
C LEU A 546 -23.05 -27.35 -8.33
N TYR A 547 -21.77 -27.71 -8.07
CA TYR A 547 -20.71 -26.68 -8.01
C TYR A 547 -19.64 -26.78 -9.11
N CYS A 548 -19.59 -27.91 -9.83
CA CYS A 548 -18.69 -28.15 -10.95
C CYS A 548 -19.37 -28.79 -12.16
N PRO A 549 -20.57 -28.32 -12.57
CA PRO A 549 -21.34 -29.00 -13.62
C PRO A 549 -20.65 -28.99 -15.00
N ALA A 550 -19.80 -28.00 -15.28
CA ALA A 550 -19.14 -27.87 -16.57
C ALA A 550 -17.82 -28.67 -16.67
N LYS A 551 -17.36 -29.29 -15.56
CA LYS A 551 -16.09 -30.03 -15.56
C LYS A 551 -16.11 -31.24 -16.49
N ASP A 552 -15.01 -31.47 -17.13
CA ASP A 552 -14.72 -32.69 -17.87
C ASP A 552 -14.18 -33.78 -16.90
N ASN A 553 -14.90 -34.88 -16.72
CA ASN A 553 -14.50 -35.97 -15.81
C ASN A 553 -13.15 -36.60 -16.18
N SER A 554 -12.75 -36.57 -17.46
CA SER A 554 -11.44 -37.03 -17.90
C SER A 554 -10.29 -36.14 -17.41
N LYS A 555 -10.57 -34.87 -17.11
CA LYS A 555 -9.59 -33.89 -16.63
C LYS A 555 -9.60 -33.74 -15.12
N VAL A 556 -10.77 -33.75 -14.48
CA VAL A 556 -10.93 -33.58 -13.04
C VAL A 556 -11.39 -34.87 -12.41
N SER A 557 -10.47 -35.63 -11.83
CA SER A 557 -10.77 -36.94 -11.18
C SER A 557 -11.60 -36.78 -9.90
N ASP A 558 -12.22 -37.87 -9.45
CA ASP A 558 -12.96 -37.92 -8.19
C ASP A 558 -12.06 -37.68 -6.97
N ALA A 559 -10.83 -38.19 -7.02
CA ALA A 559 -9.84 -37.96 -5.98
C ALA A 559 -9.48 -36.47 -5.85
N PHE A 560 -9.23 -35.80 -6.98
CA PHE A 560 -8.94 -34.36 -7.03
C PHE A 560 -10.12 -33.51 -6.51
N PHE A 561 -11.35 -33.86 -6.91
CA PHE A 561 -12.54 -33.21 -6.38
C PHE A 561 -12.64 -33.39 -4.85
N SER A 562 -12.54 -34.61 -4.35
CA SER A 562 -12.69 -34.89 -2.91
C SER A 562 -11.59 -34.24 -2.07
N GLU A 563 -10.36 -34.18 -2.58
CA GLU A 563 -9.24 -33.50 -1.92
C GLU A 563 -9.56 -32.04 -1.66
N TYR A 564 -10.05 -31.31 -2.67
CA TYR A 564 -10.30 -29.89 -2.58
C TYR A 564 -11.72 -29.50 -2.18
N ALA A 565 -12.62 -30.46 -2.01
CA ALA A 565 -13.91 -30.22 -1.36
C ALA A 565 -13.79 -30.07 0.17
N ASN A 566 -12.59 -30.28 0.74
CA ASN A 566 -12.27 -30.08 2.15
C ASN A 566 -13.17 -30.83 3.15
N GLY A 567 -13.68 -32.01 2.76
CA GLY A 567 -14.58 -32.84 3.55
C GLY A 567 -16.06 -32.44 3.44
N TYR A 568 -16.38 -31.36 2.75
CA TYR A 568 -17.78 -30.96 2.51
C TYR A 568 -18.48 -31.78 1.42
N ASP A 569 -17.79 -32.69 0.75
CA ASP A 569 -18.35 -33.64 -0.22
C ASP A 569 -19.01 -34.87 0.44
N LYS A 570 -18.84 -35.08 1.76
CA LYS A 570 -19.31 -36.22 2.50
C LYS A 570 -20.63 -35.94 3.19
N ALA A 571 -21.71 -36.63 2.80
CA ALA A 571 -23.04 -36.47 3.36
C ALA A 571 -23.07 -36.61 4.90
N ALA A 572 -22.31 -37.56 5.46
CA ALA A 572 -22.20 -37.76 6.90
C ALA A 572 -21.62 -36.53 7.65
N ASN A 573 -20.81 -35.71 6.99
CA ASN A 573 -20.21 -34.52 7.56
C ASN A 573 -21.09 -33.25 7.41
N THR A 574 -22.14 -33.33 6.60
CA THR A 574 -23.00 -32.18 6.28
C THR A 574 -24.47 -32.45 6.59
N THR A 575 -25.17 -33.34 5.85
CA THR A 575 -26.63 -33.49 5.88
C THR A 575 -27.21 -33.99 7.19
N SER A 576 -26.48 -34.77 7.99
CA SER A 576 -26.90 -35.27 9.30
C SER A 576 -26.27 -34.53 10.49
N THR A 577 -25.42 -33.56 10.25
CA THR A 577 -24.71 -32.86 11.33
C THR A 577 -25.62 -31.87 12.07
N LYS A 578 -25.39 -31.71 13.37
CA LYS A 578 -25.99 -30.69 14.22
C LYS A 578 -25.09 -29.47 14.37
N LYS A 579 -24.01 -29.38 13.58
CA LYS A 579 -22.98 -28.37 13.76
C LYS A 579 -23.29 -27.07 13.03
N VAL A 580 -22.90 -25.98 13.69
CA VAL A 580 -22.81 -24.62 13.15
C VAL A 580 -21.33 -24.21 13.14
N LEU A 581 -20.86 -23.69 12.04
CA LEU A 581 -19.51 -23.15 11.88
C LEU A 581 -19.59 -21.62 11.80
N ILE A 582 -18.72 -20.92 12.54
CA ILE A 582 -18.69 -19.47 12.60
C ILE A 582 -17.28 -19.00 12.24
N ASN A 583 -17.17 -18.16 11.20
CA ASN A 583 -15.93 -17.51 10.77
C ASN A 583 -15.95 -16.07 11.27
N VAL A 584 -15.07 -15.71 12.22
CA VAL A 584 -14.98 -14.36 12.83
C VAL A 584 -13.78 -13.65 12.25
N PHE A 585 -14.01 -12.68 11.34
CA PHE A 585 -13.00 -12.17 10.42
C PHE A 585 -11.79 -11.48 11.04
N ASP A 586 -11.97 -10.78 12.17
CA ASP A 586 -10.90 -10.01 12.83
C ASP A 586 -10.63 -10.47 14.27
N TYR A 587 -10.89 -11.76 14.54
CA TYR A 587 -10.76 -12.34 15.86
C TYR A 587 -9.32 -12.20 16.40
N ASP A 588 -9.26 -11.76 17.65
CA ASP A 588 -8.09 -11.91 18.52
C ASP A 588 -8.49 -12.56 19.86
N GLN A 589 -7.51 -12.88 20.71
CA GLN A 589 -7.74 -13.64 21.95
C GLN A 589 -8.65 -12.95 22.97
N ASP A 590 -8.87 -11.63 22.86
CA ASP A 590 -9.72 -10.86 23.79
C ASP A 590 -11.18 -10.77 23.30
N TRP A 591 -11.48 -11.30 22.10
CA TRP A 591 -12.84 -11.40 21.61
C TRP A 591 -13.61 -12.53 22.29
N LYS A 592 -14.92 -12.37 22.40
CA LYS A 592 -15.83 -13.40 22.95
C LYS A 592 -16.83 -13.84 21.89
N VAL A 593 -16.96 -15.16 21.73
CA VAL A 593 -17.97 -15.77 20.86
C VAL A 593 -18.91 -16.58 21.73
N GLU A 594 -20.18 -16.21 21.75
CA GLU A 594 -21.22 -16.83 22.55
C GLU A 594 -22.36 -17.30 21.64
N VAL A 595 -22.87 -18.49 21.89
CA VAL A 595 -24.00 -19.04 21.13
C VAL A 595 -25.03 -19.59 22.09
N THR A 596 -26.29 -19.25 21.85
CA THR A 596 -27.42 -19.76 22.62
C THR A 596 -28.42 -20.46 21.72
N GLU A 597 -29.02 -21.55 22.22
CA GLU A 597 -30.12 -22.30 21.64
C GLU A 597 -31.30 -22.27 22.61
N ASN A 598 -32.42 -21.71 22.20
CA ASN A 598 -33.60 -21.54 23.09
C ASN A 598 -33.26 -20.94 24.45
N GLY A 599 -32.39 -19.94 24.48
CA GLY A 599 -31.94 -19.25 25.71
C GLY A 599 -30.86 -20.02 26.49
N THR A 600 -30.51 -21.25 26.12
CA THR A 600 -29.47 -22.04 26.77
C THR A 600 -28.12 -21.81 26.07
N LYS A 601 -27.09 -21.49 26.86
CA LYS A 601 -25.73 -21.27 26.35
C LYS A 601 -25.11 -22.61 25.91
N LEU A 602 -24.55 -22.62 24.71
CA LEU A 602 -23.84 -23.77 24.12
C LEU A 602 -22.33 -23.65 24.31
N SER A 603 -21.63 -24.80 24.29
CA SER A 603 -20.17 -24.83 24.22
C SER A 603 -19.69 -24.40 22.85
N VAL A 604 -18.79 -23.43 22.80
CA VAL A 604 -18.18 -22.90 21.59
C VAL A 604 -16.71 -23.36 21.54
N ASN A 605 -16.32 -24.07 20.50
CA ASN A 605 -14.97 -24.59 20.34
C ASN A 605 -14.25 -23.84 19.21
N ARG A 606 -13.13 -23.20 19.52
CA ARG A 606 -12.23 -22.65 18.51
C ARG A 606 -11.49 -23.76 17.80
N ILE A 607 -11.45 -23.75 16.47
CA ILE A 607 -10.86 -24.82 15.65
C ILE A 607 -9.97 -24.24 14.55
N ASP A 608 -9.05 -25.05 14.05
CA ASP A 608 -8.40 -24.81 12.77
C ASP A 608 -9.34 -25.39 11.69
N GLY A 609 -10.03 -24.50 10.97
CA GLY A 609 -11.08 -24.88 10.01
C GLY A 609 -10.81 -24.30 8.63
N LYS A 610 -11.53 -24.81 7.63
CA LYS A 610 -11.53 -24.31 6.24
C LYS A 610 -12.89 -23.71 5.92
N ASP A 611 -12.92 -22.58 5.21
CA ASP A 611 -14.16 -21.89 4.90
C ASP A 611 -14.91 -22.59 3.74
N PRO A 612 -16.19 -23.00 3.93
CA PRO A 612 -16.95 -23.69 2.89
C PRO A 612 -17.26 -22.78 1.70
N LEU A 613 -17.40 -21.47 1.92
CA LEU A 613 -17.74 -20.53 0.88
C LEU A 613 -16.54 -20.26 -0.05
N HIS A 614 -15.33 -20.09 0.51
CA HIS A 614 -14.12 -20.01 -0.30
C HIS A 614 -13.90 -21.32 -1.07
N THR A 615 -14.15 -22.47 -0.44
CA THR A 615 -14.09 -23.77 -1.11
C THR A 615 -14.98 -23.80 -2.36
N ILE A 616 -16.21 -23.31 -2.27
CA ILE A 616 -17.14 -23.28 -3.41
C ILE A 616 -16.70 -22.25 -4.46
N HIS A 617 -16.44 -21.02 -4.06
CA HIS A 617 -16.19 -19.95 -5.03
C HIS A 617 -14.83 -20.01 -5.68
N PHE A 618 -13.84 -20.57 -5.00
CA PHE A 618 -12.50 -20.68 -5.53
C PHE A 618 -12.18 -22.11 -6.00
N ASN A 619 -12.15 -23.10 -5.09
CA ASN A 619 -11.73 -24.44 -5.46
C ASN A 619 -12.68 -25.04 -6.52
N MET A 620 -13.99 -25.01 -6.26
CA MET A 620 -14.97 -25.56 -7.20
C MET A 620 -15.06 -24.69 -8.48
N GLY A 621 -14.93 -23.38 -8.37
CA GLY A 621 -14.90 -22.47 -9.52
C GLY A 621 -13.75 -22.80 -10.48
N ARG A 622 -12.54 -23.05 -9.96
CA ARG A 622 -11.40 -23.51 -10.78
C ARG A 622 -11.64 -24.85 -11.42
N MET A 623 -12.16 -25.82 -10.67
CA MET A 623 -12.50 -27.14 -11.20
C MET A 623 -13.55 -27.03 -12.30
N ASN A 624 -14.58 -26.22 -12.11
CA ASN A 624 -15.62 -26.00 -13.09
C ASN A 624 -15.09 -25.39 -14.40
N SER A 625 -13.96 -24.71 -14.35
CA SER A 625 -13.19 -24.24 -15.52
C SER A 625 -12.20 -25.26 -16.08
N ASN A 626 -12.29 -26.51 -15.65
CA ASN A 626 -11.40 -27.62 -16.03
C ASN A 626 -9.92 -27.43 -15.65
N SER A 627 -9.63 -26.69 -14.59
CA SER A 627 -8.28 -26.62 -14.05
C SER A 627 -7.86 -27.97 -13.44
N THR A 628 -6.72 -28.47 -13.86
CA THR A 628 -6.09 -29.70 -13.33
C THR A 628 -5.05 -29.42 -12.25
N SER A 629 -4.84 -28.15 -11.91
CA SER A 629 -3.98 -27.71 -10.81
C SER A 629 -4.75 -26.78 -9.88
N MET A 630 -4.41 -26.84 -8.60
CA MET A 630 -5.01 -25.98 -7.58
C MET A 630 -3.90 -25.19 -6.86
N THR A 631 -3.62 -24.01 -7.35
CA THR A 631 -2.77 -23.04 -6.66
C THR A 631 -3.64 -22.22 -5.70
N PHE A 632 -3.14 -21.93 -4.50
CA PHE A 632 -3.83 -21.14 -3.48
C PHE A 632 -5.21 -21.68 -3.07
N PRO A 633 -5.36 -22.99 -2.77
CA PRO A 633 -6.63 -23.55 -2.35
C PRO A 633 -7.08 -22.93 -1.02
N THR A 634 -8.33 -23.22 -0.65
CA THR A 634 -8.85 -22.83 0.67
C THR A 634 -7.89 -23.24 1.77
N GLY A 635 -7.36 -22.23 2.48
CA GLY A 635 -6.46 -22.39 3.62
C GLY A 635 -7.22 -22.70 4.92
N GLY A 636 -6.54 -23.36 5.86
CA GLY A 636 -7.06 -23.44 7.22
C GLY A 636 -6.93 -22.10 7.94
N THR A 637 -7.82 -21.82 8.90
CA THR A 637 -7.75 -20.63 9.73
C THR A 637 -8.18 -20.92 11.16
N ALA A 638 -7.60 -20.20 12.11
CA ALA A 638 -7.86 -20.34 13.53
C ALA A 638 -8.89 -19.34 14.08
N HIS A 639 -9.52 -18.56 13.23
CA HIS A 639 -10.65 -17.70 13.62
C HIS A 639 -12.01 -18.34 13.31
N MET A 640 -12.00 -19.69 13.27
CA MET A 640 -13.18 -20.51 13.12
C MET A 640 -13.65 -21.08 14.45
N PHE A 641 -14.97 -21.11 14.63
CA PHE A 641 -15.62 -21.63 15.81
C PHE A 641 -16.69 -22.65 15.43
N GLU A 642 -16.72 -23.77 16.15
CA GLU A 642 -17.70 -24.81 15.94
C GLU A 642 -18.59 -24.95 17.18
N VAL A 643 -19.89 -25.11 16.94
CA VAL A 643 -20.92 -25.29 17.96
C VAL A 643 -21.80 -26.48 17.59
N SER A 644 -22.13 -27.35 18.54
CA SER A 644 -23.11 -28.42 18.38
C SER A 644 -24.45 -28.04 18.99
N THR A 645 -25.53 -28.12 18.21
CA THR A 645 -26.91 -27.86 18.63
C THR A 645 -27.60 -29.16 19.09
N SER A 646 -28.71 -29.01 19.81
CA SER A 646 -29.50 -30.19 20.28
C SER A 646 -30.17 -30.93 19.11
N GLN A 647 -30.62 -30.18 18.08
CA GLN A 647 -31.28 -30.73 16.88
C GLN A 647 -30.62 -30.14 15.61
N THR A 648 -30.79 -30.85 14.49
CA THR A 648 -30.29 -30.40 13.17
C THR A 648 -30.99 -29.14 12.64
N THR A 649 -32.10 -28.75 13.24
CA THR A 649 -32.95 -27.62 12.79
C THR A 649 -33.13 -26.52 13.84
N SER A 650 -32.53 -26.66 15.02
CA SER A 650 -32.64 -25.64 16.08
C SER A 650 -32.03 -24.34 15.65
N SER A 651 -32.77 -23.24 15.80
CA SER A 651 -32.22 -21.89 15.64
C SER A 651 -31.26 -21.53 16.75
N VAL A 652 -30.26 -20.71 16.43
CA VAL A 652 -29.27 -20.24 17.39
C VAL A 652 -29.10 -18.72 17.31
N VAL A 653 -28.85 -18.10 18.46
CA VAL A 653 -28.40 -16.70 18.52
C VAL A 653 -26.89 -16.72 18.70
N ILE A 654 -26.18 -16.10 17.80
CA ILE A 654 -24.73 -15.96 17.80
C ILE A 654 -24.40 -14.53 18.17
N LYS A 655 -23.61 -14.35 19.23
CA LYS A 655 -23.17 -13.07 19.73
C LYS A 655 -21.65 -13.04 19.76
N VAL A 656 -21.06 -12.12 19.01
CA VAL A 656 -19.62 -11.87 18.98
C VAL A 656 -19.36 -10.51 19.61
N THR A 657 -18.46 -10.45 20.58
CA THR A 657 -18.06 -9.20 21.23
C THR A 657 -16.56 -9.00 21.01
N ASP A 658 -16.17 -7.87 20.42
CA ASP A 658 -14.77 -7.57 20.20
C ASP A 658 -14.07 -7.08 21.48
N ARG A 659 -12.75 -6.89 21.43
CA ARG A 659 -11.96 -6.41 22.56
C ARG A 659 -12.33 -5.01 23.07
N PHE A 660 -13.01 -4.21 22.24
CA PHE A 660 -13.47 -2.86 22.57
C PHE A 660 -14.92 -2.84 23.10
N GLY A 661 -15.55 -4.03 23.23
CA GLY A 661 -16.90 -4.19 23.73
C GLY A 661 -18.01 -3.93 22.71
N ARG A 662 -17.67 -3.80 21.41
CA ARG A 662 -18.68 -3.71 20.32
C ARG A 662 -19.30 -5.09 20.12
N VAL A 663 -20.61 -5.14 20.01
CA VAL A 663 -21.38 -6.38 19.92
C VAL A 663 -21.93 -6.54 18.50
N TYR A 664 -21.74 -7.73 17.96
CA TYR A 664 -22.26 -8.17 16.67
C TYR A 664 -23.13 -9.40 16.90
N GLU A 665 -24.37 -9.38 16.47
CA GLU A 665 -25.33 -10.43 16.78
C GLU A 665 -26.12 -10.85 15.55
N GLU A 666 -26.34 -12.15 15.43
CA GLU A 666 -27.16 -12.76 14.39
C GLU A 666 -28.02 -13.89 14.96
N THR A 667 -29.30 -13.90 14.63
CA THR A 667 -30.17 -15.06 14.83
C THR A 667 -30.17 -15.92 13.57
N MET A 668 -29.54 -17.08 13.65
CA MET A 668 -29.53 -18.07 12.57
C MET A 668 -30.74 -19.00 12.70
N THR A 669 -31.73 -18.83 11.81
CA THR A 669 -32.81 -19.81 11.63
C THR A 669 -32.28 -20.98 10.82
N ARG A 670 -32.56 -22.22 11.30
CA ARG A 670 -32.14 -23.45 10.67
C ARG A 670 -33.36 -24.33 10.29
N PRO A 671 -33.32 -25.10 9.19
CA PRO A 671 -32.18 -25.28 8.28
C PRO A 671 -31.91 -24.02 7.44
N ARG A 672 -30.65 -23.62 7.35
CA ARG A 672 -30.18 -22.50 6.54
C ARG A 672 -29.45 -23.03 5.32
N LYS A 673 -29.85 -22.65 4.13
CA LYS A 673 -29.12 -23.01 2.91
C LYS A 673 -27.74 -22.36 2.94
N LEU A 674 -26.77 -23.07 2.35
CA LEU A 674 -25.49 -22.46 2.06
C LEU A 674 -25.74 -21.25 1.17
N TYR A 675 -25.05 -20.19 1.48
CA TYR A 675 -25.21 -18.92 0.81
C TYR A 675 -24.87 -19.05 -0.69
N ASP A 676 -25.85 -18.86 -1.55
CA ASP A 676 -25.64 -18.86 -3.00
C ASP A 676 -25.26 -17.44 -3.43
N MET A 677 -23.97 -17.19 -3.45
CA MET A 677 -23.42 -15.89 -3.79
C MET A 677 -23.61 -15.50 -5.25
N SER A 678 -23.98 -16.45 -6.13
CA SER A 678 -24.29 -16.15 -7.53
C SER A 678 -25.62 -15.42 -7.70
N LYS A 679 -26.49 -15.51 -6.71
CA LYS A 679 -27.87 -14.96 -6.77
C LYS A 679 -28.09 -13.70 -5.95
N GLU A 680 -27.15 -13.34 -5.09
CA GLU A 680 -27.33 -12.20 -4.18
C GLU A 680 -26.42 -11.03 -4.51
N ASP A 681 -27.05 -9.91 -4.86
CA ASP A 681 -26.42 -8.59 -4.85
C ASP A 681 -26.12 -8.09 -3.43
N LYS A 682 -26.61 -8.78 -2.42
CA LYS A 682 -26.43 -8.49 -0.99
C LYS A 682 -25.79 -9.67 -0.29
N TRP A 683 -24.71 -9.46 0.30
CA TRP A 683 -24.01 -10.44 1.14
C TRP A 683 -24.69 -10.57 2.49
#